data_f2426168c6393e75009090cc69c21efb
#
_entry.id   f2426168c6393e75009090cc69c21efb
#
_cell.length_a   1.000
_cell.length_b   1.000
_cell.length_c   1.000
_cell.angle_alpha   90.00
_cell.angle_beta   90.00
_cell.angle_gamma   90.00
#
_symmetry.space_group_name_H-M   'P 1'
#
loop_
_entity.id
_entity.type
_entity.pdbx_description
1 polymer ?
#
loop_
_entity_poly.entity_id
_entity_poly.type
_entity_poly.pdbx_seq_one_letter_code
_entity_poly.pdbx_strand_id
1 'polypeptide(L)'
;MQGIPIEFIRSTNPMVIIDEPQSVDTTTKSAEAIKSLNPLCTFRYSATHVDKHHMLYKLDSIDAYEQKLVKQIEVASVQVKDGHNKAYIKLLKVDNKNGHKARIELDVQQKGAVKRTPKWVKQGDDLLSLSGGRSIYDGYVVNDIYCEEGNEYIDFTSQEDIIPLNQAIGDVNEDEYKRLQIRKTIEEHLDKELKLNPMGIKVLSLFFIDKVANYRDYAAPDQKGKYARMFEEEYAKAIKKPKYNTLFKELDVESLPQQVHNGYFSQDRNGLKDTSGTTKADEDTYSLIMKDKEKLLRFDSQLKFIFSHSALKEGWDNPNIFQICTLNETKSTIKKRQEIGRGLRIAVNQDGERVHGFDVNTLTVMANESYEDFVEGLQKEIEQEEGIRFGVIEDHSFANIVVTQENGEQSFLGAEASEAIWSDLKENDYIDSKGKVTDTLRVALKEDNVALPEEYQQQTEAINAVLKKVSGGLSIKNNDDKRTVRLNKAVFDSPEFRALWDRIKYKTTYNVDFDPSALIEQCAESIKRNLVVGKTKFNYTRARTELSKAGVNVTNAESNDYVYDVKDYQIPDILSYLQNETNLKRKSIYDILIKSERLNDFKNNPQMFLDQVKELIKREMRSFVVDGIVYQKIGDDHFYAQELFESEELIGYLNKNMIQAEKSAYDHVVYDSGPESRLAEAFEKNDDVKVYAKLPNWFKIDTPLGTYNPDWAVLFQLDGTEKLYFVVETKGSVFEDMLRGKEGDKIKCGHEHFKALGEEAKYIVAENYETFLNKATS
;
A
#
# COMPACT_ATOMS: atom_id res chain seq x y z
N MET A 1 -31.04 -26.35 -38.49
CA MET A 1 -31.50 -25.47 -37.41
C MET A 1 -30.34 -24.54 -37.09
N GLN A 2 -30.44 -23.28 -37.49
CA GLN A 2 -29.48 -22.25 -37.05
C GLN A 2 -29.92 -21.78 -35.67
N GLY A 3 -29.40 -22.43 -34.62
CA GLY A 3 -29.63 -21.97 -33.24
C GLY A 3 -29.01 -20.60 -33.01
N ILE A 4 -29.64 -19.76 -32.22
CA ILE A 4 -29.09 -18.46 -31.79
C ILE A 4 -27.80 -18.73 -30.97
N PRO A 5 -26.66 -18.06 -31.23
CA PRO A 5 -25.41 -18.36 -30.55
C PRO A 5 -25.47 -18.43 -29.01
N ILE A 6 -26.36 -17.64 -28.39
CA ILE A 6 -26.60 -17.63 -26.96
C ILE A 6 -27.17 -18.95 -26.42
N GLU A 7 -27.93 -19.68 -27.22
CA GLU A 7 -28.55 -20.98 -26.82
C GLU A 7 -27.46 -22.05 -26.70
N PHE A 8 -26.41 -22.01 -27.52
CA PHE A 8 -25.27 -22.92 -27.39
C PHE A 8 -24.54 -22.68 -26.07
N ILE A 9 -24.27 -21.40 -25.74
CA ILE A 9 -23.65 -21.04 -24.49
C ILE A 9 -24.49 -21.49 -23.31
N ARG A 10 -25.81 -21.19 -23.35
CA ARG A 10 -26.75 -21.59 -22.30
C ARG A 10 -26.79 -23.11 -22.08
N SER A 11 -26.72 -23.90 -23.14
CA SER A 11 -26.75 -25.35 -23.04
C SER A 11 -25.52 -25.97 -22.40
N THR A 12 -24.42 -25.23 -22.30
CA THR A 12 -23.18 -25.69 -21.63
C THR A 12 -23.19 -25.45 -20.12
N ASN A 13 -24.18 -24.75 -19.56
CA ASN A 13 -24.21 -24.34 -18.17
C ASN A 13 -22.89 -23.68 -17.76
N PRO A 14 -22.53 -22.54 -18.35
CA PRO A 14 -21.18 -21.97 -18.19
C PRO A 14 -20.92 -21.50 -16.76
N MET A 15 -19.65 -21.53 -16.33
CA MET A 15 -19.21 -20.72 -15.22
C MET A 15 -19.02 -19.28 -15.71
N VAL A 16 -19.68 -18.34 -15.04
CA VAL A 16 -19.62 -16.92 -15.39
C VAL A 16 -18.69 -16.21 -14.41
N ILE A 17 -17.73 -15.47 -14.95
CA ILE A 17 -16.83 -14.60 -14.17
C ILE A 17 -17.23 -13.16 -14.49
N ILE A 18 -17.53 -12.40 -13.45
CA ILE A 18 -17.88 -10.98 -13.53
C ILE A 18 -16.80 -10.19 -12.80
N ASP A 19 -16.08 -9.38 -13.55
CA ASP A 19 -15.13 -8.40 -13.00
C ASP A 19 -15.86 -7.06 -12.88
N GLU A 20 -15.70 -6.40 -11.72
CA GLU A 20 -16.39 -5.14 -11.36
C GLU A 20 -17.92 -5.21 -11.56
N PRO A 21 -18.63 -6.08 -10.80
CA PRO A 21 -20.07 -6.32 -10.97
C PRO A 21 -20.94 -5.06 -10.84
N GLN A 22 -20.48 -4.03 -10.11
CA GLN A 22 -21.18 -2.75 -10.02
C GLN A 22 -21.31 -2.03 -11.36
N SER A 23 -20.49 -2.35 -12.35
CA SER A 23 -20.59 -1.78 -13.71
C SER A 23 -21.49 -2.58 -14.65
N VAL A 24 -21.69 -3.86 -14.38
CA VAL A 24 -22.36 -4.80 -15.29
C VAL A 24 -23.59 -5.49 -14.70
N ASP A 25 -23.73 -5.62 -13.37
CA ASP A 25 -24.77 -6.42 -12.69
C ASP A 25 -25.73 -5.56 -11.84
N THR A 26 -25.73 -4.25 -12.03
CA THR A 26 -26.55 -3.31 -11.23
C THR A 26 -27.94 -3.04 -11.81
N THR A 27 -28.17 -3.33 -13.09
CA THR A 27 -29.48 -3.12 -13.71
C THR A 27 -30.24 -4.44 -13.80
N THR A 28 -31.59 -4.38 -13.63
CA THR A 28 -32.48 -5.55 -13.78
C THR A 28 -32.26 -6.27 -15.11
N LYS A 29 -32.06 -5.52 -16.20
CA LYS A 29 -31.81 -6.08 -17.53
C LYS A 29 -30.47 -6.84 -17.61
N SER A 30 -29.42 -6.31 -17.00
CA SER A 30 -28.10 -6.97 -16.99
C SER A 30 -28.17 -8.27 -16.16
N ALA A 31 -28.76 -8.20 -14.97
CA ALA A 31 -28.95 -9.36 -14.11
C ALA A 31 -29.79 -10.46 -14.79
N GLU A 32 -30.84 -10.08 -15.49
CA GLU A 32 -31.65 -11.02 -16.29
C GLU A 32 -30.88 -11.64 -17.45
N ALA A 33 -30.05 -10.84 -18.14
CA ALA A 33 -29.19 -11.33 -19.22
C ALA A 33 -28.19 -12.37 -18.71
N ILE A 34 -27.52 -12.11 -17.56
CA ILE A 34 -26.60 -13.06 -16.93
C ILE A 34 -27.34 -14.34 -16.50
N LYS A 35 -28.49 -14.20 -15.86
CA LYS A 35 -29.35 -15.36 -15.49
C LYS A 35 -29.81 -16.17 -16.70
N SER A 36 -30.05 -15.52 -17.84
CA SER A 36 -30.47 -16.19 -19.07
C SER A 36 -29.43 -17.15 -19.63
N LEU A 37 -28.15 -16.99 -19.27
CA LEU A 37 -27.05 -17.92 -19.60
C LEU A 37 -27.16 -19.25 -18.85
N ASN A 38 -28.07 -19.36 -17.85
CA ASN A 38 -28.21 -20.53 -16.99
C ASN A 38 -26.87 -21.02 -16.41
N PRO A 39 -26.13 -20.13 -15.72
CA PRO A 39 -24.76 -20.46 -15.26
C PRO A 39 -24.79 -21.56 -14.19
N LEU A 40 -23.76 -22.41 -14.21
CA LEU A 40 -23.51 -23.38 -13.14
C LEU A 40 -23.18 -22.65 -11.82
N CYS A 41 -22.36 -21.61 -11.91
CA CYS A 41 -22.05 -20.66 -10.84
C CYS A 41 -21.58 -19.34 -11.44
N THR A 42 -21.60 -18.28 -10.61
CA THR A 42 -21.11 -16.96 -10.99
C THR A 42 -20.10 -16.48 -9.94
N PHE A 43 -18.86 -16.23 -10.36
CA PHE A 43 -17.83 -15.61 -9.54
C PHE A 43 -17.83 -14.12 -9.79
N ARG A 44 -17.93 -13.34 -8.72
CA ARG A 44 -17.88 -11.87 -8.76
C ARG A 44 -16.60 -11.40 -8.08
N TYR A 45 -15.82 -10.61 -8.80
CA TYR A 45 -14.58 -10.01 -8.31
C TYR A 45 -14.74 -8.49 -8.31
N SER A 46 -14.59 -7.86 -7.17
CA SER A 46 -14.58 -6.40 -7.05
C SER A 46 -13.98 -5.95 -5.75
N ALA A 47 -13.38 -4.77 -5.76
CA ALA A 47 -13.00 -4.05 -4.55
C ALA A 47 -14.21 -3.35 -3.89
N THR A 48 -15.31 -3.13 -4.64
CA THR A 48 -16.45 -2.31 -4.23
C THR A 48 -17.78 -3.02 -4.51
N HIS A 49 -18.03 -4.12 -3.80
CA HIS A 49 -19.29 -4.84 -3.92
C HIS A 49 -20.44 -4.04 -3.31
N VAL A 50 -21.46 -3.73 -4.12
CA VAL A 50 -22.72 -3.15 -3.65
C VAL A 50 -23.57 -4.24 -2.97
N ASP A 51 -23.73 -5.39 -3.63
CA ASP A 51 -24.43 -6.55 -3.10
C ASP A 51 -23.44 -7.67 -2.76
N LYS A 52 -23.33 -8.01 -1.48
CA LYS A 52 -22.43 -9.07 -0.98
C LYS A 52 -23.14 -10.43 -1.05
N HIS A 53 -23.12 -11.05 -2.24
CA HIS A 53 -23.64 -12.41 -2.42
C HIS A 53 -22.61 -13.44 -1.95
N HIS A 54 -22.91 -14.31 -1.01
CA HIS A 54 -22.09 -15.47 -0.61
C HIS A 54 -20.57 -15.20 -0.69
N MET A 55 -20.11 -14.22 0.09
CA MET A 55 -18.71 -13.78 0.05
C MET A 55 -17.79 -14.91 0.55
N LEU A 56 -16.94 -15.43 -0.33
CA LEU A 56 -16.02 -16.53 -0.04
C LEU A 56 -14.65 -16.04 0.47
N TYR A 57 -14.24 -14.85 0.01
CA TYR A 57 -12.93 -14.28 0.36
C TYR A 57 -13.04 -12.76 0.40
N LYS A 58 -12.41 -12.17 1.40
CA LYS A 58 -12.30 -10.71 1.56
C LYS A 58 -10.84 -10.36 1.78
N LEU A 59 -10.34 -9.42 0.98
CA LEU A 59 -9.07 -8.72 1.19
C LEU A 59 -9.37 -7.23 0.97
N ASP A 60 -9.67 -6.53 2.03
CA ASP A 60 -9.97 -5.10 1.94
C ASP A 60 -8.69 -4.24 1.91
N SER A 61 -8.88 -2.92 1.77
CA SER A 61 -7.78 -1.96 1.67
C SER A 61 -6.93 -1.90 2.94
N ILE A 62 -7.52 -2.18 4.10
CA ILE A 62 -6.83 -2.20 5.39
C ILE A 62 -6.00 -3.47 5.49
N ASP A 63 -6.59 -4.63 5.20
CA ASP A 63 -5.89 -5.91 5.19
C ASP A 63 -4.69 -5.88 4.22
N ALA A 64 -4.90 -5.32 3.02
CA ALA A 64 -3.83 -5.19 2.03
C ALA A 64 -2.70 -4.26 2.51
N TYR A 65 -3.03 -3.19 3.22
CA TYR A 65 -2.05 -2.28 3.80
C TYR A 65 -1.27 -2.93 4.94
N GLU A 66 -1.94 -3.56 5.89
CA GLU A 66 -1.31 -4.25 7.03
C GLU A 66 -0.38 -5.38 6.57
N GLN A 67 -0.79 -6.11 5.52
CA GLN A 67 0.02 -7.16 4.90
C GLN A 67 1.12 -6.61 3.98
N LYS A 68 1.28 -5.28 3.86
CA LYS A 68 2.25 -4.62 2.98
C LYS A 68 2.13 -5.08 1.50
N LEU A 69 0.92 -5.41 1.06
CA LEU A 69 0.61 -5.83 -0.32
C LEU A 69 0.37 -4.63 -1.25
N VAL A 70 0.29 -3.43 -0.68
CA VAL A 70 0.13 -2.16 -1.39
C VAL A 70 1.15 -1.15 -0.88
N LYS A 71 1.35 -0.05 -1.64
CA LYS A 71 2.17 1.07 -1.16
C LYS A 71 1.49 1.80 -0.01
N GLN A 72 2.27 2.29 0.95
CA GLN A 72 1.77 3.30 1.89
C GLN A 72 1.55 4.63 1.16
N ILE A 73 0.61 5.42 1.68
CA ILE A 73 0.28 6.73 1.13
C ILE A 73 1.00 7.81 1.96
N GLU A 74 1.70 8.68 1.27
CA GLU A 74 2.27 9.91 1.78
C GLU A 74 1.57 11.08 1.07
N VAL A 75 1.07 12.06 1.83
CA VAL A 75 0.43 13.23 1.26
C VAL A 75 1.38 14.42 1.36
N ALA A 76 1.63 15.03 0.23
CA ALA A 76 2.27 16.32 0.13
C ALA A 76 1.21 17.38 -0.21
N SER A 77 1.13 18.43 0.58
CA SER A 77 0.26 19.56 0.32
C SER A 77 1.08 20.84 0.12
N VAL A 78 0.65 21.69 -0.79
CA VAL A 78 1.21 23.03 -0.91
C VAL A 78 0.29 23.94 -0.13
N GLN A 79 0.73 24.40 1.04
CA GLN A 79 0.00 25.38 1.82
C GLN A 79 0.68 26.75 1.68
N VAL A 80 -0.11 27.76 1.47
CA VAL A 80 0.38 29.15 1.53
C VAL A 80 0.42 29.56 2.98
N LYS A 81 1.60 29.56 3.59
CA LYS A 81 1.76 30.16 4.93
C LYS A 81 1.37 31.64 4.86
N ASP A 82 0.51 32.06 5.77
CA ASP A 82 0.05 33.43 5.89
C ASP A 82 -0.76 34.00 4.70
N GLY A 83 -1.37 33.13 3.87
CA GLY A 83 -2.30 33.53 2.82
C GLY A 83 -3.50 34.36 3.33
N HIS A 84 -3.80 34.29 4.63
CA HIS A 84 -4.82 35.10 5.29
C HIS A 84 -4.41 36.54 5.63
N ASN A 85 -3.20 36.95 5.31
CA ASN A 85 -2.71 38.31 5.56
C ASN A 85 -3.01 39.29 4.40
N LYS A 86 -3.63 38.81 3.33
CA LYS A 86 -4.18 39.65 2.23
C LYS A 86 -5.69 39.51 2.19
N ALA A 87 -6.38 40.58 1.79
CA ALA A 87 -7.82 40.55 1.64
C ALA A 87 -8.20 39.62 0.46
N TYR A 88 -8.62 38.39 0.78
CA TYR A 88 -9.15 37.46 -0.23
C TYR A 88 -10.62 37.77 -0.47
N ILE A 89 -11.00 38.01 -1.71
CA ILE A 89 -12.39 38.23 -2.13
C ILE A 89 -12.60 37.56 -3.47
N LYS A 90 -13.57 36.61 -3.55
CA LYS A 90 -13.98 35.96 -4.81
C LYS A 90 -15.45 36.23 -5.07
N LEU A 91 -15.79 36.67 -6.27
CA LEU A 91 -17.19 36.81 -6.68
C LEU A 91 -17.73 35.46 -7.16
N LEU A 92 -18.69 34.89 -6.44
CA LEU A 92 -19.30 33.60 -6.74
C LEU A 92 -20.59 33.73 -7.57
N LYS A 93 -21.38 34.77 -7.34
CA LYS A 93 -22.68 34.96 -8.00
C LYS A 93 -23.18 36.38 -7.81
N VAL A 94 -23.92 36.90 -8.78
CA VAL A 94 -24.73 38.11 -8.64
C VAL A 94 -26.22 37.79 -8.73
N ASP A 95 -27.07 38.62 -8.13
CA ASP A 95 -28.54 38.51 -8.16
C ASP A 95 -29.17 39.91 -8.19
N ASN A 96 -30.11 40.13 -9.11
CA ASN A 96 -30.82 41.39 -9.30
C ASN A 96 -32.32 41.32 -8.95
N LYS A 97 -32.84 40.17 -8.47
CA LYS A 97 -34.31 40.00 -8.27
C LYS A 97 -34.92 40.90 -7.21
N ASN A 98 -34.14 41.29 -6.18
CA ASN A 98 -34.58 42.17 -5.08
C ASN A 98 -33.50 43.20 -4.76
N GLY A 99 -33.07 43.97 -5.78
CA GLY A 99 -31.90 44.88 -5.72
C GLY A 99 -30.61 44.11 -6.02
N HIS A 100 -29.55 44.86 -6.40
CA HIS A 100 -28.26 44.23 -6.75
C HIS A 100 -27.60 43.62 -5.52
N LYS A 101 -27.29 42.35 -5.55
CA LYS A 101 -26.60 41.59 -4.51
C LYS A 101 -25.54 40.72 -5.14
N ALA A 102 -24.41 40.58 -4.45
CA ALA A 102 -23.37 39.63 -4.82
C ALA A 102 -23.17 38.61 -3.72
N ARG A 103 -22.88 37.36 -4.10
CA ARG A 103 -22.36 36.36 -3.20
C ARG A 103 -20.86 36.31 -3.39
N ILE A 104 -20.14 36.74 -2.38
CA ILE A 104 -18.69 36.74 -2.35
C ILE A 104 -18.17 35.68 -1.35
N GLU A 105 -17.00 35.17 -1.59
CA GLU A 105 -16.27 34.33 -0.64
C GLU A 105 -15.13 35.17 -0.05
N LEU A 106 -15.02 35.20 1.27
CA LEU A 106 -13.98 35.93 1.99
C LEU A 106 -13.53 35.16 3.25
N ASP A 107 -12.36 35.53 3.77
CA ASP A 107 -11.80 34.92 4.97
C ASP A 107 -12.41 35.58 6.23
N VAL A 108 -13.18 34.79 7.01
CA VAL A 108 -13.95 35.27 8.19
C VAL A 108 -13.33 34.72 9.46
N GLN A 109 -13.11 35.57 10.47
CA GLN A 109 -12.67 35.16 11.81
C GLN A 109 -13.84 34.50 12.56
N GLN A 110 -13.70 33.21 12.94
CA GLN A 110 -14.71 32.44 13.67
C GLN A 110 -14.05 31.66 14.80
N LYS A 111 -14.50 31.89 16.05
CA LYS A 111 -14.10 31.09 17.24
C LYS A 111 -12.59 30.74 17.32
N GLY A 112 -11.71 31.71 17.04
CA GLY A 112 -10.26 31.54 17.13
C GLY A 112 -9.55 31.05 15.87
N ALA A 113 -10.29 30.72 14.80
CA ALA A 113 -9.74 30.33 13.49
C ALA A 113 -10.28 31.21 12.37
N VAL A 114 -9.50 31.35 11.29
CA VAL A 114 -9.96 32.01 10.06
C VAL A 114 -10.51 30.93 9.12
N LYS A 115 -11.75 31.15 8.63
CA LYS A 115 -12.37 30.23 7.65
C LYS A 115 -12.86 31.01 6.44
N ARG A 116 -12.57 30.50 5.27
CA ARG A 116 -13.08 31.01 4.00
C ARG A 116 -14.56 30.65 3.90
N THR A 117 -15.40 31.70 3.82
CA THR A 117 -16.87 31.59 3.98
C THR A 117 -17.60 32.44 2.96
N PRO A 118 -18.58 31.88 2.24
CA PRO A 118 -19.41 32.67 1.33
C PRO A 118 -20.42 33.53 2.09
N LYS A 119 -20.50 34.81 1.72
CA LYS A 119 -21.43 35.81 2.25
C LYS A 119 -22.19 36.51 1.13
N TRP A 120 -23.46 36.88 1.38
CA TRP A 120 -24.18 37.79 0.52
C TRP A 120 -23.89 39.24 0.94
N VAL A 121 -23.60 40.07 -0.03
CA VAL A 121 -23.31 41.50 0.15
C VAL A 121 -24.17 42.38 -0.76
N LYS A 122 -24.37 43.59 -0.35
CA LYS A 122 -25.06 44.66 -1.09
C LYS A 122 -24.14 45.89 -1.18
N GLN A 123 -24.50 46.84 -2.03
CA GLN A 123 -23.84 48.12 -2.07
C GLN A 123 -23.85 48.79 -0.68
N GLY A 124 -22.70 49.29 -0.25
CA GLY A 124 -22.48 49.90 1.05
C GLY A 124 -22.09 48.93 2.17
N ASP A 125 -22.10 47.61 1.94
CA ASP A 125 -21.65 46.64 2.94
C ASP A 125 -20.13 46.73 3.12
N ASP A 126 -19.68 46.72 4.40
CA ASP A 126 -18.29 46.79 4.80
C ASP A 126 -17.75 45.41 5.12
N LEU A 127 -16.70 44.98 4.41
CA LEU A 127 -16.08 43.65 4.59
C LEU A 127 -15.30 43.52 5.90
N LEU A 128 -14.85 44.62 6.51
CA LEU A 128 -14.26 44.57 7.85
C LEU A 128 -15.26 43.98 8.85
N SER A 129 -16.49 44.46 8.86
CA SER A 129 -17.56 43.91 9.72
C SER A 129 -17.94 42.49 9.36
N LEU A 130 -18.07 42.17 8.07
CA LEU A 130 -18.47 40.85 7.58
C LEU A 130 -17.42 39.78 7.80
N SER A 131 -16.13 40.15 7.86
CA SER A 131 -15.00 39.27 8.12
C SER A 131 -14.80 38.97 9.61
N GLY A 132 -15.58 39.54 10.51
CA GLY A 132 -15.39 39.40 11.95
C GLY A 132 -14.29 40.30 12.50
N GLY A 133 -14.12 41.50 11.93
CA GLY A 133 -13.18 42.53 12.38
C GLY A 133 -11.75 42.35 11.90
N ARG A 134 -11.54 41.67 10.81
CA ARG A 134 -10.18 41.46 10.24
C ARG A 134 -9.68 42.74 9.55
N SER A 135 -8.63 43.33 10.09
CA SER A 135 -8.06 44.62 9.60
C SER A 135 -7.58 44.59 8.15
N ILE A 136 -7.34 43.40 7.56
CA ILE A 136 -6.98 43.27 6.14
C ILE A 136 -8.11 43.68 5.19
N TYR A 137 -9.37 43.74 5.66
CA TYR A 137 -10.52 44.20 4.91
C TYR A 137 -10.90 45.65 5.23
N ASP A 138 -10.06 46.38 5.97
CA ASP A 138 -10.30 47.79 6.26
C ASP A 138 -10.32 48.59 4.97
N GLY A 139 -11.38 49.44 4.80
CA GLY A 139 -11.61 50.17 3.59
C GLY A 139 -12.31 49.45 2.44
N TYR A 140 -12.53 48.13 2.55
CA TYR A 140 -13.28 47.37 1.53
C TYR A 140 -14.77 47.49 1.72
N VAL A 141 -15.34 48.61 1.24
CA VAL A 141 -16.78 48.83 1.19
C VAL A 141 -17.29 48.57 -0.22
N VAL A 142 -18.36 47.79 -0.38
CA VAL A 142 -18.94 47.47 -1.70
C VAL A 142 -19.44 48.76 -2.35
N ASN A 143 -18.78 49.16 -3.44
CA ASN A 143 -19.12 50.36 -4.19
C ASN A 143 -20.20 50.09 -5.23
N ASP A 144 -20.04 49.08 -6.05
CA ASP A 144 -21.02 48.71 -7.09
C ASP A 144 -21.08 47.18 -7.30
N ILE A 145 -22.27 46.70 -7.75
CA ILE A 145 -22.50 45.31 -8.15
C ILE A 145 -23.22 45.34 -9.50
N TYR A 146 -22.53 44.93 -10.53
CA TYR A 146 -23.04 44.87 -11.89
C TYR A 146 -23.56 43.49 -12.24
N CYS A 147 -24.80 43.40 -12.76
CA CYS A 147 -25.51 42.12 -12.91
C CYS A 147 -25.89 41.79 -14.36
N GLU A 148 -25.30 42.43 -15.37
CA GLU A 148 -25.57 42.11 -16.78
C GLU A 148 -24.86 40.79 -17.17
N GLU A 149 -25.61 39.86 -17.75
CA GLU A 149 -25.10 38.55 -18.14
C GLU A 149 -23.90 38.65 -19.08
N GLY A 150 -22.78 38.07 -18.69
CA GLY A 150 -21.51 38.10 -19.40
C GLY A 150 -20.54 39.20 -19.00
N ASN A 151 -21.04 40.21 -18.20
CA ASN A 151 -20.21 41.31 -17.72
C ASN A 151 -20.33 41.51 -16.20
N GLU A 152 -20.73 40.48 -15.47
CA GLU A 152 -20.97 40.59 -14.03
C GLU A 152 -19.67 40.89 -13.26
N TYR A 153 -19.73 41.89 -12.37
CA TYR A 153 -18.61 42.23 -11.49
C TYR A 153 -19.09 42.81 -10.14
N ILE A 154 -18.16 42.86 -9.20
CA ILE A 154 -18.27 43.62 -7.97
C ILE A 154 -17.08 44.59 -7.87
N ASP A 155 -17.37 45.80 -7.36
CA ASP A 155 -16.41 46.87 -7.15
C ASP A 155 -16.34 47.27 -5.68
N PHE A 156 -15.17 47.71 -5.21
CA PHE A 156 -14.91 48.12 -3.84
C PHE A 156 -14.22 49.49 -3.80
N THR A 157 -14.54 50.30 -2.79
CA THR A 157 -14.01 51.65 -2.62
C THR A 157 -12.48 51.72 -2.49
N SER A 158 -11.83 50.66 -2.06
CA SER A 158 -10.38 50.60 -1.82
C SER A 158 -9.59 49.88 -2.92
N GLN A 159 -10.25 49.44 -3.99
CA GLN A 159 -9.64 48.75 -5.11
C GLN A 159 -9.74 49.58 -6.38
N GLU A 160 -8.66 49.58 -7.19
CA GLU A 160 -8.66 50.19 -8.52
C GLU A 160 -9.31 49.31 -9.57
N ASP A 161 -9.25 47.95 -9.37
CA ASP A 161 -9.76 46.96 -10.31
C ASP A 161 -11.07 46.33 -9.83
N ILE A 162 -12.02 46.17 -10.75
CA ILE A 162 -13.25 45.41 -10.53
C ILE A 162 -12.93 43.90 -10.41
N ILE A 163 -13.76 43.15 -9.67
CA ILE A 163 -13.68 41.71 -9.58
C ILE A 163 -14.77 41.06 -10.43
N PRO A 164 -14.45 40.50 -11.60
CA PRO A 164 -15.41 39.82 -12.45
C PRO A 164 -15.95 38.51 -11.81
N LEU A 165 -17.08 38.02 -12.32
CA LEU A 165 -17.68 36.76 -11.89
C LEU A 165 -16.69 35.61 -11.98
N ASN A 166 -16.64 34.79 -10.91
CA ASN A 166 -15.72 33.66 -10.72
C ASN A 166 -14.23 34.02 -10.58
N GLN A 167 -13.87 35.30 -10.53
CA GLN A 167 -12.50 35.73 -10.26
C GLN A 167 -12.33 36.14 -8.77
N ALA A 168 -11.07 36.07 -8.33
CA ALA A 168 -10.67 36.42 -6.97
C ALA A 168 -9.51 37.41 -6.95
N ILE A 169 -9.46 38.25 -5.91
CA ILE A 169 -8.28 39.05 -5.55
C ILE A 169 -7.70 38.54 -4.24
N GLY A 170 -6.42 38.84 -4.00
CA GLY A 170 -5.75 38.45 -2.76
C GLY A 170 -5.41 36.95 -2.65
N ASP A 171 -5.73 36.19 -3.67
CA ASP A 171 -5.30 34.77 -3.75
C ASP A 171 -3.90 34.68 -4.34
N VAL A 172 -3.22 33.58 -4.02
CA VAL A 172 -2.00 33.19 -4.74
C VAL A 172 -2.40 32.94 -6.19
N ASN A 173 -1.63 33.44 -7.13
CA ASN A 173 -1.85 33.17 -8.54
C ASN A 173 -1.98 31.66 -8.73
N GLU A 174 -3.13 31.18 -9.23
CA GLU A 174 -3.42 29.77 -9.41
C GLU A 174 -2.34 29.07 -10.24
N ASP A 175 -1.78 29.76 -11.23
CA ASP A 175 -0.70 29.24 -12.06
C ASP A 175 0.61 29.10 -11.27
N GLU A 176 0.91 29.98 -10.31
CA GLU A 176 2.07 29.81 -9.42
C GLU A 176 1.87 28.63 -8.45
N TYR A 177 0.63 28.46 -7.95
CA TYR A 177 0.30 27.31 -7.11
C TYR A 177 0.47 26.01 -7.88
N LYS A 178 -0.05 25.91 -9.11
CA LYS A 178 0.14 24.75 -9.99
C LYS A 178 1.61 24.53 -10.34
N ARG A 179 2.38 25.60 -10.55
CA ARG A 179 3.83 25.53 -10.78
C ARG A 179 4.56 24.96 -9.55
N LEU A 180 4.17 25.35 -8.35
CA LEU A 180 4.77 24.80 -7.11
C LEU A 180 4.44 23.33 -6.94
N GLN A 181 3.22 22.89 -7.22
CA GLN A 181 2.83 21.48 -7.20
C GLN A 181 3.65 20.66 -8.21
N ILE A 182 3.82 21.17 -9.43
CA ILE A 182 4.65 20.54 -10.47
C ILE A 182 6.11 20.43 -9.99
N ARG A 183 6.69 21.53 -9.48
CA ARG A 183 8.05 21.57 -8.95
C ARG A 183 8.24 20.54 -7.84
N LYS A 184 7.36 20.53 -6.84
CA LYS A 184 7.46 19.58 -5.70
C LYS A 184 7.35 18.14 -6.17
N THR A 185 6.46 17.83 -7.12
CA THR A 185 6.33 16.51 -7.70
C THR A 185 7.61 16.07 -8.43
N ILE A 186 8.26 16.98 -9.17
CA ILE A 186 9.53 16.72 -9.84
C ILE A 186 10.62 16.43 -8.80
N GLU A 187 10.73 17.20 -7.75
CA GLU A 187 11.73 17.01 -6.69
C GLU A 187 11.54 15.67 -5.99
N GLU A 188 10.32 15.32 -5.60
CA GLU A 188 9.99 14.02 -5.00
C GLU A 188 10.28 12.85 -5.96
N HIS A 189 10.04 13.04 -7.26
CA HIS A 189 10.38 12.04 -8.26
C HIS A 189 11.89 11.80 -8.34
N LEU A 190 12.67 12.86 -8.45
CA LEU A 190 14.13 12.78 -8.55
C LEU A 190 14.76 12.21 -7.27
N ASP A 191 14.21 12.56 -6.10
CA ASP A 191 14.64 11.99 -4.82
C ASP A 191 14.39 10.47 -4.77
N LYS A 192 13.24 10.03 -5.28
CA LYS A 192 12.96 8.60 -5.39
C LYS A 192 13.81 7.90 -6.45
N GLU A 193 14.13 8.55 -7.56
CA GLU A 193 15.08 8.01 -8.54
C GLU A 193 16.47 7.77 -7.93
N LEU A 194 16.99 8.72 -7.14
CA LEU A 194 18.26 8.55 -6.44
C LEU A 194 18.26 7.29 -5.55
N LYS A 195 17.13 7.05 -4.86
CA LYS A 195 16.99 5.92 -3.95
C LYS A 195 16.74 4.60 -4.68
N LEU A 196 15.85 4.58 -5.67
CA LEU A 196 15.27 3.36 -6.22
C LEU A 196 15.96 2.87 -7.51
N ASN A 197 16.59 3.76 -8.29
CA ASN A 197 17.32 3.34 -9.49
C ASN A 197 18.46 2.36 -9.19
N PRO A 198 19.26 2.54 -8.11
CA PRO A 198 20.29 1.57 -7.73
C PRO A 198 19.72 0.18 -7.38
N MET A 199 18.43 0.11 -7.00
CA MET A 199 17.72 -1.14 -6.72
C MET A 199 17.07 -1.76 -7.97
N GLY A 200 17.35 -1.22 -9.16
CA GLY A 200 16.74 -1.66 -10.41
C GLY A 200 15.27 -1.26 -10.57
N ILE A 201 14.79 -0.24 -9.84
CA ILE A 201 13.39 0.18 -9.88
C ILE A 201 13.28 1.52 -10.57
N LYS A 202 12.62 1.54 -11.72
CA LYS A 202 12.31 2.79 -12.44
C LYS A 202 11.14 3.51 -11.78
N VAL A 203 11.26 4.81 -11.61
CA VAL A 203 10.23 5.68 -11.01
C VAL A 203 9.36 6.29 -12.11
N LEU A 204 8.04 6.29 -11.92
CA LEU A 204 7.06 6.96 -12.77
C LEU A 204 6.19 7.91 -11.94
N SER A 205 5.78 9.03 -12.54
CA SER A 205 4.87 10.01 -11.96
C SER A 205 3.67 10.28 -12.85
N LEU A 206 2.50 10.42 -12.26
CA LEU A 206 1.23 10.65 -12.94
C LEU A 206 0.66 12.01 -12.54
N PHE A 207 0.32 12.83 -13.53
CA PHE A 207 -0.36 14.10 -13.38
C PHE A 207 -1.79 14.01 -13.91
N PHE A 208 -2.78 14.31 -13.06
CA PHE A 208 -4.16 14.50 -13.47
C PHE A 208 -4.45 15.97 -13.70
N ILE A 209 -4.81 16.32 -14.93
CA ILE A 209 -5.04 17.70 -15.34
C ILE A 209 -6.53 18.00 -15.52
N ASP A 210 -6.88 19.28 -15.40
CA ASP A 210 -8.25 19.83 -15.54
C ASP A 210 -8.71 19.91 -17.01
N LYS A 211 -7.82 20.37 -17.91
CA LYS A 211 -8.09 20.55 -19.34
C LYS A 211 -6.89 20.14 -20.17
N VAL A 212 -7.15 19.45 -21.27
CA VAL A 212 -6.10 19.04 -22.21
C VAL A 212 -5.33 20.24 -22.77
N ALA A 213 -6.02 21.34 -23.08
CA ALA A 213 -5.40 22.56 -23.56
C ALA A 213 -4.34 23.16 -22.61
N ASN A 214 -4.44 22.89 -21.28
CA ASN A 214 -3.43 23.32 -20.34
C ASN A 214 -2.10 22.54 -20.47
N TYR A 215 -2.12 21.35 -21.08
CA TYR A 215 -0.90 20.58 -21.38
C TYR A 215 -0.56 20.61 -22.86
N ARG A 216 -1.54 20.39 -23.76
CA ARG A 216 -1.37 20.38 -25.22
C ARG A 216 -2.32 21.41 -25.84
N ASP A 217 -1.77 22.53 -26.33
CA ASP A 217 -2.52 23.60 -26.97
C ASP A 217 -2.25 23.57 -28.48
N TYR A 218 -3.19 23.07 -29.25
CA TYR A 218 -3.09 22.95 -30.70
C TYR A 218 -3.10 24.31 -31.44
N ALA A 219 -3.51 25.38 -30.78
CA ALA A 219 -3.46 26.72 -31.34
C ALA A 219 -2.07 27.38 -31.19
N ALA A 220 -1.26 26.89 -30.26
CA ALA A 220 0.11 27.39 -30.06
C ALA A 220 1.07 26.83 -31.08
N PRO A 221 2.06 27.62 -31.58
CA PRO A 221 3.04 27.18 -32.58
C PRO A 221 3.86 25.93 -32.15
N ASP A 222 4.14 25.80 -30.87
CA ASP A 222 4.86 24.69 -30.25
C ASP A 222 3.93 23.57 -29.72
N GLN A 223 2.62 23.72 -29.91
CA GLN A 223 1.58 22.82 -29.45
C GLN A 223 1.62 22.51 -27.92
N LYS A 224 2.28 23.36 -27.13
CA LYS A 224 2.42 23.19 -25.70
C LYS A 224 1.47 24.11 -24.92
N GLY A 225 0.75 23.54 -23.98
CA GLY A 225 -0.04 24.29 -23.00
C GLY A 225 0.82 24.77 -21.81
N LYS A 226 0.21 25.52 -20.91
CA LYS A 226 0.90 26.12 -19.76
C LYS A 226 1.56 25.09 -18.85
N TYR A 227 0.94 23.93 -18.59
CA TYR A 227 1.50 22.90 -17.72
C TYR A 227 2.72 22.21 -18.31
N ALA A 228 2.76 21.97 -19.64
CA ALA A 228 3.94 21.43 -20.30
C ALA A 228 5.14 22.38 -20.20
N ARG A 229 4.91 23.69 -20.43
CA ARG A 229 5.96 24.70 -20.28
C ARG A 229 6.44 24.82 -18.82
N MET A 230 5.52 24.89 -17.86
CA MET A 230 5.86 24.91 -16.43
C MET A 230 6.69 23.69 -16.03
N PHE A 231 6.30 22.51 -16.49
CA PHE A 231 7.01 21.27 -16.21
C PHE A 231 8.44 21.30 -16.78
N GLU A 232 8.60 21.63 -18.05
CA GLU A 232 9.92 21.67 -18.71
C GLU A 232 10.85 22.68 -18.03
N GLU A 233 10.35 23.86 -17.68
CA GLU A 233 11.11 24.88 -16.94
C GLU A 233 11.54 24.42 -15.55
N GLU A 234 10.62 23.85 -14.78
CA GLU A 234 10.91 23.38 -13.42
C GLU A 234 11.80 22.14 -13.42
N TYR A 235 11.61 21.22 -14.38
CA TYR A 235 12.47 20.05 -14.54
C TYR A 235 13.91 20.46 -14.93
N ALA A 236 14.05 21.38 -15.89
CA ALA A 236 15.36 21.91 -16.28
C ALA A 236 16.11 22.60 -15.14
N LYS A 237 15.37 23.24 -14.21
CA LYS A 237 15.97 23.81 -12.99
C LYS A 237 16.35 22.73 -11.98
N ALA A 238 15.49 21.73 -11.79
CA ALA A 238 15.68 20.67 -10.81
C ALA A 238 16.91 19.80 -11.14
N ILE A 239 17.04 19.34 -12.37
CA ILE A 239 18.17 18.47 -12.78
C ILE A 239 19.55 19.13 -12.67
N LYS A 240 19.60 20.46 -12.63
CA LYS A 240 20.86 21.22 -12.41
C LYS A 240 21.30 21.29 -10.96
N LYS A 241 20.47 20.83 -10.01
CA LYS A 241 20.85 20.82 -8.60
C LYS A 241 21.97 19.80 -8.36
N PRO A 242 23.02 20.15 -7.59
CA PRO A 242 24.15 19.24 -7.34
C PRO A 242 23.74 17.87 -6.79
N LYS A 243 22.66 17.80 -6.02
CA LYS A 243 22.07 16.59 -5.46
C LYS A 243 21.76 15.52 -6.52
N TYR A 244 21.38 15.93 -7.73
CA TYR A 244 20.94 15.02 -8.79
C TYR A 244 22.00 14.74 -9.87
N ASN A 245 23.21 15.26 -9.72
CA ASN A 245 24.28 15.09 -10.71
C ASN A 245 24.57 13.63 -11.08
N THR A 246 24.39 12.71 -10.11
CA THR A 246 24.64 11.27 -10.33
C THR A 246 23.63 10.62 -11.26
N LEU A 247 22.42 11.17 -11.39
CA LEU A 247 21.37 10.64 -12.24
C LEU A 247 21.58 11.00 -13.74
N PHE A 248 22.40 12.02 -14.05
CA PHE A 248 22.47 12.63 -15.37
C PHE A 248 23.89 12.70 -15.96
N LYS A 249 24.86 11.96 -15.41
CA LYS A 249 26.30 12.05 -15.76
C LYS A 249 26.64 11.88 -17.25
N GLU A 250 25.78 11.20 -18.03
CA GLU A 250 26.05 10.85 -19.43
C GLU A 250 24.93 11.31 -20.40
N LEU A 251 23.97 12.14 -19.94
CA LEU A 251 22.81 12.52 -20.71
C LEU A 251 22.91 13.97 -21.22
N ASP A 252 22.33 14.21 -22.39
CA ASP A 252 22.11 15.55 -22.92
C ASP A 252 21.03 16.27 -22.11
N VAL A 253 21.49 17.06 -21.14
CA VAL A 253 20.64 17.76 -20.16
C VAL A 253 19.75 18.82 -20.81
N GLU A 254 20.07 19.31 -22.02
CA GLU A 254 19.29 20.37 -22.69
C GLU A 254 18.04 19.84 -23.37
N SER A 255 18.11 18.66 -23.99
CA SER A 255 16.96 18.04 -24.66
C SER A 255 16.08 17.19 -23.73
N LEU A 256 16.60 16.82 -22.55
CA LEU A 256 15.96 15.89 -21.62
C LEU A 256 14.57 16.35 -21.12
N PRO A 257 14.32 17.63 -20.77
CA PRO A 257 13.02 18.07 -20.28
C PRO A 257 11.85 17.74 -21.20
N GLN A 258 12.08 17.71 -22.52
CA GLN A 258 11.03 17.44 -23.51
C GLN A 258 10.79 15.94 -23.76
N GLN A 259 11.74 15.10 -23.40
CA GLN A 259 11.71 13.65 -23.67
C GLN A 259 11.14 12.82 -22.52
N VAL A 260 11.19 13.37 -21.29
CA VAL A 260 10.82 12.63 -20.07
C VAL A 260 9.33 12.65 -19.78
N HIS A 261 8.53 13.46 -20.47
CA HIS A 261 7.09 13.56 -20.22
C HIS A 261 6.26 13.46 -21.49
N ASN A 262 5.04 12.93 -21.35
CA ASN A 262 4.06 12.95 -22.43
C ASN A 262 2.63 12.94 -21.87
N GLY A 263 1.67 13.33 -22.72
CA GLY A 263 0.25 13.35 -22.39
C GLY A 263 -0.49 12.14 -22.98
N TYR A 264 -1.39 11.55 -22.19
CA TYR A 264 -2.31 10.52 -22.62
C TYR A 264 -3.76 10.98 -22.42
N PHE A 265 -4.51 11.12 -23.52
CA PHE A 265 -5.86 11.68 -23.56
C PHE A 265 -6.81 10.78 -24.36
N SER A 266 -8.08 10.62 -23.92
CA SER A 266 -9.08 9.78 -24.59
C SER A 266 -9.60 10.43 -25.87
N GLN A 267 -9.90 9.61 -26.87
CA GLN A 267 -10.70 10.02 -28.03
C GLN A 267 -12.19 9.94 -27.69
N ASP A 268 -12.96 10.98 -27.99
CA ASP A 268 -14.40 10.95 -27.89
C ASP A 268 -15.03 10.32 -29.15
N ARG A 269 -16.23 9.68 -28.99
CA ARG A 269 -16.96 9.02 -30.10
C ARG A 269 -17.33 9.92 -31.28
N ASN A 270 -17.26 11.24 -31.10
CA ASN A 270 -17.54 12.21 -32.15
C ASN A 270 -16.30 12.69 -32.94
N GLY A 271 -15.17 11.97 -32.79
CA GLY A 271 -13.95 12.28 -33.52
C GLY A 271 -13.47 13.73 -33.26
N LEU A 272 -12.33 13.89 -32.63
CA LEU A 272 -11.67 15.19 -32.48
C LEU A 272 -12.09 15.99 -31.26
N LYS A 273 -11.55 15.62 -30.11
CA LYS A 273 -11.27 16.66 -29.13
C LYS A 273 -9.85 16.68 -28.62
N ASP A 274 -9.02 15.66 -28.84
CA ASP A 274 -7.71 15.65 -28.21
C ASP A 274 -6.59 14.90 -28.92
N THR A 275 -6.77 14.49 -30.15
CA THR A 275 -5.67 14.00 -30.97
C THR A 275 -5.83 14.52 -32.39
N SER A 276 -4.90 15.34 -32.81
CA SER A 276 -4.54 15.33 -34.22
C SER A 276 -3.83 14.00 -34.54
N GLY A 277 -4.44 12.84 -34.23
CA GLY A 277 -3.92 11.47 -34.31
C GLY A 277 -3.12 11.06 -35.55
N THR A 278 -2.32 11.97 -36.06
CA THR A 278 -1.59 11.91 -37.30
C THR A 278 -0.08 11.87 -37.12
N THR A 279 0.45 11.99 -35.91
CA THR A 279 1.89 11.82 -35.69
C THR A 279 2.21 10.43 -35.16
N LYS A 280 3.16 9.76 -35.81
CA LYS A 280 3.71 8.46 -35.46
C LYS A 280 4.14 8.42 -33.96
N ALA A 281 4.54 9.57 -33.42
CA ALA A 281 4.91 9.73 -31.98
C ALA A 281 3.74 9.60 -31.01
N ASP A 282 2.52 10.04 -31.37
CA ASP A 282 1.33 9.89 -30.52
C ASP A 282 0.85 8.44 -30.47
N GLU A 283 0.96 7.73 -31.58
CA GLU A 283 0.61 6.30 -31.68
C GLU A 283 1.63 5.42 -30.93
N ASP A 284 2.91 5.78 -31.01
CA ASP A 284 3.98 5.11 -30.26
C ASP A 284 3.82 5.32 -28.74
N THR A 285 3.45 6.53 -28.31
CA THR A 285 3.20 6.83 -26.88
C THR A 285 1.97 6.11 -26.36
N TYR A 286 0.87 6.07 -27.13
CA TYR A 286 -0.31 5.30 -26.76
C TYR A 286 0.02 3.82 -26.59
N SER A 287 0.77 3.26 -27.56
CA SER A 287 1.20 1.85 -27.49
C SER A 287 2.08 1.59 -26.28
N LEU A 288 3.02 2.47 -25.96
CA LEU A 288 3.90 2.34 -24.80
C LEU A 288 3.13 2.38 -23.48
N ILE A 289 2.18 3.31 -23.31
CA ILE A 289 1.43 3.46 -22.06
C ILE A 289 0.41 2.35 -21.88
N MET A 290 -0.31 1.94 -22.94
CA MET A 290 -1.46 1.04 -22.84
C MET A 290 -1.17 -0.42 -23.17
N LYS A 291 -0.34 -0.68 -24.18
CA LYS A 291 -0.07 -2.03 -24.68
C LYS A 291 1.24 -2.59 -24.16
N ASP A 292 2.29 -1.79 -24.16
CA ASP A 292 3.65 -2.21 -23.81
C ASP A 292 4.04 -1.72 -22.42
N LYS A 293 3.14 -1.94 -21.44
CA LYS A 293 3.33 -1.48 -20.02
C LYS A 293 4.68 -1.91 -19.44
N GLU A 294 5.16 -3.10 -19.78
CA GLU A 294 6.46 -3.62 -19.34
C GLU A 294 7.63 -2.82 -19.92
N LYS A 295 7.53 -2.40 -21.17
CA LYS A 295 8.55 -1.56 -21.80
C LYS A 295 8.66 -0.19 -21.14
N LEU A 296 7.55 0.34 -20.62
CA LEU A 296 7.54 1.57 -19.84
C LEU A 296 8.34 1.45 -18.54
N LEU A 297 8.45 0.24 -17.96
CA LEU A 297 9.20 -0.02 -16.72
C LEU A 297 10.73 -0.11 -16.96
N ARG A 298 11.19 -0.25 -18.19
CA ARG A 298 12.60 -0.39 -18.49
C ARG A 298 13.34 0.96 -18.42
N PHE A 299 14.59 0.95 -18.02
CA PHE A 299 15.43 2.16 -17.97
C PHE A 299 15.75 2.75 -19.36
N ASP A 300 15.70 1.94 -20.43
CA ASP A 300 15.91 2.41 -21.82
C ASP A 300 14.75 3.29 -22.33
N SER A 301 13.57 3.23 -21.71
CA SER A 301 12.47 4.15 -21.98
C SER A 301 12.69 5.47 -21.24
N GLN A 302 12.74 6.58 -21.96
CA GLN A 302 12.96 7.92 -21.37
C GLN A 302 11.72 8.49 -20.70
N LEU A 303 10.51 8.02 -21.04
CA LEU A 303 9.26 8.49 -20.45
C LEU A 303 9.20 8.16 -18.96
N LYS A 304 9.01 9.20 -18.13
CA LYS A 304 8.93 9.12 -16.66
C LYS A 304 7.69 9.80 -16.08
N PHE A 305 7.18 10.83 -16.75
CA PHE A 305 6.05 11.63 -16.31
C PHE A 305 4.91 11.56 -17.31
N ILE A 306 3.73 11.17 -16.84
CA ILE A 306 2.54 10.97 -17.67
C ILE A 306 1.49 11.98 -17.26
N PHE A 307 0.99 12.78 -18.22
CA PHE A 307 -0.12 13.70 -18.01
C PHE A 307 -1.41 13.10 -18.56
N SER A 308 -2.47 13.09 -17.75
CA SER A 308 -3.77 12.53 -18.14
C SER A 308 -4.92 13.41 -17.67
N HIS A 309 -5.97 13.52 -18.49
CA HIS A 309 -7.19 14.24 -18.13
C HIS A 309 -8.26 13.29 -17.56
N SER A 310 -8.78 12.40 -18.38
CA SER A 310 -9.82 11.42 -17.98
C SER A 310 -9.64 10.09 -18.69
N ALA A 311 -8.53 9.94 -19.39
CA ALA A 311 -8.35 8.92 -20.39
C ALA A 311 -7.81 7.60 -19.88
N LEU A 312 -7.19 7.60 -18.72
CA LEU A 312 -6.75 6.35 -18.11
C LEU A 312 -8.00 5.57 -17.70
N LYS A 313 -8.37 4.59 -18.53
CA LYS A 313 -9.55 3.76 -18.33
C LYS A 313 -9.47 2.99 -17.02
N GLU A 314 -10.61 2.60 -16.50
CA GLU A 314 -10.72 1.61 -15.43
C GLU A 314 -9.84 0.40 -15.76
N GLY A 315 -9.09 -0.08 -14.75
CA GLY A 315 -8.15 -1.20 -14.93
C GLY A 315 -6.75 -0.85 -15.44
N TRP A 316 -6.46 0.41 -15.84
CA TRP A 316 -5.07 0.80 -16.10
C TRP A 316 -4.35 1.12 -14.80
N ASP A 317 -3.22 0.48 -14.61
CA ASP A 317 -2.30 0.67 -13.50
C ASP A 317 -0.88 0.36 -13.91
N ASN A 318 0.06 0.88 -13.13
CA ASN A 318 1.47 0.55 -13.31
C ASN A 318 2.12 0.43 -11.93
N PRO A 319 2.85 -0.67 -11.64
CA PRO A 319 3.43 -0.91 -10.32
C PRO A 319 4.46 0.14 -9.92
N ASN A 320 5.09 0.81 -10.87
CA ASN A 320 6.17 1.76 -10.59
C ASN A 320 5.71 3.23 -10.60
N ILE A 321 4.41 3.50 -10.45
CA ILE A 321 3.93 4.84 -10.11
C ILE A 321 4.21 5.11 -8.63
N PHE A 322 4.99 6.15 -8.38
CA PHE A 322 5.38 6.56 -7.03
C PHE A 322 4.91 7.96 -6.65
N GLN A 323 4.47 8.77 -7.62
CA GLN A 323 3.85 10.06 -7.38
C GLN A 323 2.58 10.21 -8.20
N ILE A 324 1.59 10.83 -7.56
CA ILE A 324 0.37 11.31 -8.22
C ILE A 324 0.19 12.77 -7.86
N CYS A 325 0.10 13.63 -8.87
CA CYS A 325 -0.17 15.05 -8.72
C CYS A 325 -1.53 15.38 -9.33
N THR A 326 -2.44 15.92 -8.53
CA THR A 326 -3.77 16.36 -8.97
C THR A 326 -3.75 17.85 -9.25
N LEU A 327 -3.67 18.22 -10.53
CA LEU A 327 -3.78 19.61 -10.99
C LEU A 327 -5.24 20.01 -11.30
N ASN A 328 -6.17 19.07 -11.24
CA ASN A 328 -7.61 19.27 -11.42
C ASN A 328 -8.30 19.55 -10.08
N GLU A 329 -9.39 20.31 -10.12
CA GLU A 329 -10.27 20.51 -8.96
C GLU A 329 -11.30 19.37 -8.87
N THR A 330 -10.88 18.20 -8.46
CA THR A 330 -11.80 17.07 -8.29
C THR A 330 -12.48 17.15 -6.93
N LYS A 331 -13.79 17.42 -6.91
CA LYS A 331 -14.63 17.41 -5.68
C LYS A 331 -15.19 16.03 -5.33
N SER A 332 -15.05 15.03 -6.21
CA SER A 332 -15.55 13.68 -5.99
C SER A 332 -14.50 12.82 -5.28
N THR A 333 -14.81 12.36 -4.08
CA THR A 333 -13.99 11.44 -3.28
C THR A 333 -13.75 10.12 -4.00
N ILE A 334 -14.78 9.54 -4.62
CA ILE A 334 -14.69 8.30 -5.39
C ILE A 334 -13.66 8.42 -6.53
N LYS A 335 -13.67 9.53 -7.25
CA LYS A 335 -12.71 9.75 -8.33
C LYS A 335 -11.29 9.88 -7.81
N LYS A 336 -11.07 10.55 -6.69
CA LYS A 336 -9.75 10.65 -6.05
C LYS A 336 -9.19 9.28 -5.67
N ARG A 337 -10.01 8.43 -5.07
CA ARG A 337 -9.60 7.07 -4.71
C ARG A 337 -9.23 6.22 -5.91
N GLN A 338 -10.02 6.28 -6.99
CA GLN A 338 -9.70 5.60 -8.25
C GLN A 338 -8.37 6.09 -8.84
N GLU A 339 -8.10 7.39 -8.76
CA GLU A 339 -6.85 8.00 -9.19
C GLU A 339 -5.67 7.51 -8.33
N ILE A 340 -5.82 7.48 -7.00
CA ILE A 340 -4.81 6.99 -6.05
C ILE A 340 -4.58 5.49 -6.22
N GLY A 341 -5.64 4.70 -6.37
CA GLY A 341 -5.59 3.25 -6.55
C GLY A 341 -4.66 2.79 -7.67
N ARG A 342 -4.49 3.63 -8.71
CA ARG A 342 -3.58 3.36 -9.84
C ARG A 342 -2.10 3.30 -9.45
N GLY A 343 -1.71 3.92 -8.34
CA GLY A 343 -0.34 3.96 -7.84
C GLY A 343 -0.06 3.02 -6.66
N LEU A 344 -1.06 2.29 -6.14
CA LEU A 344 -0.90 1.52 -4.90
C LEU A 344 -0.20 0.17 -5.07
N ARG A 345 -0.03 -0.34 -6.29
CA ARG A 345 0.65 -1.63 -6.51
C ARG A 345 2.11 -1.57 -6.06
N ILE A 346 2.59 -2.65 -5.43
CA ILE A 346 4.01 -2.77 -5.06
C ILE A 346 4.92 -2.78 -6.27
N ALA A 347 6.08 -2.17 -6.11
CA ALA A 347 7.06 -1.94 -7.17
C ALA A 347 7.64 -3.23 -7.74
N VAL A 348 8.06 -3.14 -9.02
CA VAL A 348 8.72 -4.23 -9.76
C VAL A 348 10.09 -3.73 -10.22
N ASN A 349 11.13 -4.54 -10.03
CA ASN A 349 12.49 -4.26 -10.50
C ASN A 349 12.68 -4.62 -11.99
N GLN A 350 13.90 -4.43 -12.51
CA GLN A 350 14.22 -4.73 -13.91
C GLN A 350 14.19 -6.23 -14.25
N ASP A 351 14.26 -7.10 -13.23
CA ASP A 351 14.18 -8.55 -13.37
C ASP A 351 12.73 -9.08 -13.36
N GLY A 352 11.74 -8.16 -13.19
CA GLY A 352 10.33 -8.50 -13.11
C GLY A 352 9.89 -8.96 -11.72
N GLU A 353 10.74 -8.84 -10.71
CA GLU A 353 10.44 -9.24 -9.34
C GLU A 353 9.76 -8.12 -8.55
N ARG A 354 8.80 -8.49 -7.71
CA ARG A 354 8.14 -7.56 -6.78
C ARG A 354 9.03 -7.26 -5.60
N VAL A 355 9.24 -5.98 -5.31
CA VAL A 355 10.04 -5.53 -4.18
C VAL A 355 9.11 -5.10 -3.05
N HIS A 356 9.21 -5.76 -1.90
CA HIS A 356 8.36 -5.51 -0.74
C HIS A 356 8.99 -4.47 0.22
N GLY A 357 8.21 -4.03 1.19
CA GLY A 357 8.61 -3.07 2.22
C GLY A 357 8.18 -1.63 1.92
N PHE A 358 7.83 -0.88 2.97
CA PHE A 358 7.37 0.51 2.84
C PHE A 358 8.51 1.51 2.61
N ASP A 359 9.74 1.12 2.90
CA ASP A 359 10.94 1.85 2.53
C ASP A 359 11.08 2.07 1.01
N VAL A 360 10.64 1.07 0.22
CA VAL A 360 10.52 1.16 -1.23
C VAL A 360 9.12 1.65 -1.64
N ASN A 361 8.09 1.08 -1.05
CA ASN A 361 6.71 1.21 -1.50
C ASN A 361 5.99 2.36 -0.81
N THR A 362 6.34 3.60 -1.16
CA THR A 362 5.65 4.81 -0.72
C THR A 362 5.15 5.60 -1.93
N LEU A 363 3.83 5.76 -2.02
CA LEU A 363 3.16 6.60 -3.02
C LEU A 363 2.99 8.00 -2.46
N THR A 364 3.62 9.01 -3.06
CA THR A 364 3.39 10.41 -2.70
C THR A 364 2.25 10.99 -3.53
N VAL A 365 1.22 11.48 -2.87
CA VAL A 365 0.07 12.18 -3.47
C VAL A 365 0.22 13.66 -3.23
N MET A 366 0.35 14.45 -4.29
CA MET A 366 0.32 15.90 -4.23
C MET A 366 -1.13 16.37 -4.26
N ALA A 367 -1.67 16.70 -3.10
CA ALA A 367 -3.07 17.08 -2.92
C ALA A 367 -3.30 18.59 -3.15
N ASN A 368 -4.54 18.93 -3.55
CA ASN A 368 -5.00 20.32 -3.66
C ASN A 368 -5.57 20.86 -2.35
N GLU A 369 -5.92 19.98 -1.42
CA GLU A 369 -6.41 20.30 -0.07
C GLU A 369 -5.31 20.11 0.98
N SER A 370 -5.62 20.50 2.22
CA SER A 370 -4.76 20.24 3.36
C SER A 370 -4.59 18.75 3.60
N TYR A 371 -3.51 18.36 4.30
CA TYR A 371 -3.29 16.98 4.70
C TYR A 371 -4.47 16.44 5.53
N GLU A 372 -4.98 17.24 6.45
CA GLU A 372 -6.09 16.87 7.35
C GLU A 372 -7.39 16.61 6.56
N ASP A 373 -7.74 17.51 5.63
CA ASP A 373 -8.94 17.35 4.79
C ASP A 373 -8.84 16.14 3.88
N PHE A 374 -7.65 15.88 3.33
CA PHE A 374 -7.39 14.71 2.49
C PHE A 374 -7.56 13.40 3.28
N VAL A 375 -6.96 13.32 4.47
CA VAL A 375 -7.04 12.13 5.34
C VAL A 375 -8.47 11.91 5.80
N GLU A 376 -9.18 12.95 6.26
CA GLU A 376 -10.57 12.83 6.68
C GLU A 376 -11.47 12.38 5.52
N GLY A 377 -11.26 12.91 4.32
CA GLY A 377 -12.02 12.52 3.13
C GLY A 377 -11.81 11.05 2.76
N LEU A 378 -10.55 10.60 2.75
CA LEU A 378 -10.20 9.21 2.42
C LEU A 378 -10.69 8.22 3.50
N GLN A 379 -10.57 8.59 4.78
CA GLN A 379 -11.08 7.75 5.88
C GLN A 379 -12.59 7.58 5.82
N LYS A 380 -13.35 8.66 5.62
CA LYS A 380 -14.81 8.60 5.47
C LYS A 380 -15.26 7.71 4.32
N GLU A 381 -14.54 7.73 3.22
CA GLU A 381 -14.87 6.91 2.06
C GLU A 381 -14.66 5.42 2.36
N ILE A 382 -13.55 5.08 3.02
CA ILE A 382 -13.28 3.69 3.44
C ILE A 382 -14.32 3.23 4.45
N GLU A 383 -14.70 4.06 5.41
CA GLU A 383 -15.77 3.78 6.37
C GLU A 383 -17.09 3.44 5.68
N GLN A 384 -17.46 4.21 4.66
CA GLN A 384 -18.71 4.01 3.93
C GLN A 384 -18.73 2.73 3.09
N GLU A 385 -17.60 2.36 2.49
CA GLU A 385 -17.52 1.16 1.64
C GLU A 385 -17.36 -0.11 2.44
N GLU A 386 -16.53 -0.11 3.47
CA GLU A 386 -16.25 -1.30 4.27
C GLU A 386 -17.30 -1.53 5.35
N GLY A 387 -18.15 -0.53 5.64
CA GLY A 387 -19.10 -0.58 6.73
C GLY A 387 -18.43 -0.60 8.11
N ILE A 388 -17.19 -0.12 8.18
CA ILE A 388 -16.39 -0.01 9.40
C ILE A 388 -16.37 1.46 9.79
N ARG A 389 -16.49 1.77 11.09
CA ARG A 389 -16.22 3.10 11.61
C ARG A 389 -14.87 3.07 12.31
N PHE A 390 -13.89 3.76 11.78
CA PHE A 390 -12.59 3.86 12.46
C PHE A 390 -12.75 4.46 13.86
N GLY A 391 -12.18 3.78 14.84
CA GLY A 391 -12.27 4.19 16.23
C GLY A 391 -13.61 3.90 16.90
N VAL A 392 -14.52 3.15 16.28
CA VAL A 392 -15.79 2.71 16.87
C VAL A 392 -15.96 1.20 16.67
N ILE A 393 -16.02 0.47 17.76
CA ILE A 393 -16.30 -0.98 17.76
C ILE A 393 -17.80 -1.14 17.99
N GLU A 394 -18.46 -1.76 17.04
CA GLU A 394 -19.89 -2.05 17.12
C GLU A 394 -20.12 -3.42 17.79
N ASP A 395 -21.28 -3.61 18.41
CA ASP A 395 -21.64 -4.82 19.15
C ASP A 395 -21.56 -6.12 18.32
N HIS A 396 -21.70 -6.00 17.01
CA HIS A 396 -21.63 -7.13 16.05
C HIS A 396 -20.24 -7.30 15.41
N SER A 397 -19.23 -6.50 15.77
CA SER A 397 -17.91 -6.46 15.09
C SER A 397 -17.17 -7.80 15.10
N PHE A 398 -17.45 -8.67 16.08
CA PHE A 398 -16.77 -9.97 16.26
C PHE A 398 -17.61 -11.14 15.74
N ALA A 399 -18.87 -10.92 15.31
CA ALA A 399 -19.81 -11.98 15.00
C ALA A 399 -19.35 -12.94 13.89
N ASN A 400 -18.52 -12.45 12.96
CA ASN A 400 -18.02 -13.19 11.80
C ASN A 400 -16.67 -13.89 12.04
N ILE A 401 -16.16 -13.88 13.26
CA ILE A 401 -14.94 -14.63 13.61
C ILE A 401 -15.23 -16.11 13.44
N VAL A 402 -14.40 -16.81 12.68
CA VAL A 402 -14.51 -18.26 12.45
C VAL A 402 -13.92 -19.00 13.66
N VAL A 403 -14.73 -19.88 14.24
CA VAL A 403 -14.36 -20.75 15.35
C VAL A 403 -14.32 -22.19 14.85
N THR A 404 -13.22 -22.88 15.05
CA THR A 404 -13.12 -24.32 14.76
C THR A 404 -13.46 -25.10 16.02
N GLN A 405 -14.51 -25.91 15.98
CA GLN A 405 -14.94 -26.75 17.08
C GLN A 405 -14.01 -27.97 17.23
N GLU A 406 -14.05 -28.65 18.39
CA GLU A 406 -13.24 -29.83 18.68
C GLU A 406 -13.44 -30.97 17.67
N ASN A 407 -14.58 -31.04 17.01
CA ASN A 407 -14.91 -32.01 15.96
C ASN A 407 -14.39 -31.62 14.58
N GLY A 408 -13.68 -30.45 14.46
CA GLY A 408 -13.14 -29.93 13.20
C GLY A 408 -14.16 -29.17 12.34
N GLU A 409 -15.41 -29.00 12.81
CA GLU A 409 -16.41 -28.20 12.13
C GLU A 409 -16.14 -26.70 12.40
N GLN A 410 -16.31 -25.87 11.36
CA GLN A 410 -16.17 -24.43 11.46
C GLN A 410 -17.56 -23.79 11.61
N SER A 411 -17.67 -22.87 12.56
CA SER A 411 -18.84 -22.04 12.79
C SER A 411 -18.43 -20.59 12.98
N PHE A 412 -19.36 -19.66 12.87
CA PHE A 412 -19.13 -18.28 13.23
C PHE A 412 -19.35 -18.10 14.74
N LEU A 413 -18.62 -17.15 15.33
CA LEU A 413 -18.75 -16.77 16.75
C LEU A 413 -20.18 -16.36 17.11
N GLY A 414 -20.87 -15.65 16.18
CA GLY A 414 -22.25 -15.25 16.30
C GLY A 414 -22.48 -13.93 17.03
N ALA A 415 -23.69 -13.40 16.90
CA ALA A 415 -24.03 -12.07 17.41
C ALA A 415 -24.04 -12.01 18.94
N GLU A 416 -24.54 -13.04 19.63
CA GLU A 416 -24.61 -13.09 21.11
C GLU A 416 -23.21 -13.05 21.76
N ALA A 417 -22.27 -13.84 21.23
CA ALA A 417 -20.89 -13.83 21.69
C ALA A 417 -20.18 -12.51 21.37
N SER A 418 -20.48 -11.92 20.19
CA SER A 418 -19.95 -10.61 19.80
C SER A 418 -20.41 -9.50 20.74
N GLU A 419 -21.70 -9.48 21.13
CA GLU A 419 -22.26 -8.53 22.10
C GLU A 419 -21.66 -8.73 23.50
N ALA A 420 -21.41 -9.98 23.91
CA ALA A 420 -20.75 -10.28 25.18
C ALA A 420 -19.31 -9.72 25.23
N ILE A 421 -18.53 -9.92 24.16
CA ILE A 421 -17.18 -9.35 24.03
C ILE A 421 -17.24 -7.82 24.06
N TRP A 422 -18.18 -7.22 23.33
CA TRP A 422 -18.35 -5.77 23.30
C TRP A 422 -18.67 -5.21 24.68
N SER A 423 -19.53 -5.89 25.45
CA SER A 423 -19.89 -5.51 26.81
C SER A 423 -18.70 -5.58 27.77
N ASP A 424 -17.88 -6.63 27.65
CA ASP A 424 -16.64 -6.79 28.43
C ASP A 424 -15.61 -5.69 28.09
N LEU A 425 -15.41 -5.37 26.80
CA LEU A 425 -14.55 -4.28 26.40
C LEU A 425 -14.99 -2.93 26.98
N LYS A 426 -16.30 -2.72 27.16
CA LYS A 426 -16.85 -1.53 27.79
C LYS A 426 -16.65 -1.52 29.30
N GLU A 427 -16.82 -2.65 29.97
CA GLU A 427 -16.57 -2.80 31.39
C GLU A 427 -15.11 -2.58 31.80
N ASN A 428 -14.18 -2.95 30.89
CA ASN A 428 -12.74 -2.72 31.03
C ASN A 428 -12.28 -1.32 30.57
N ASP A 429 -13.20 -0.37 30.29
CA ASP A 429 -12.90 0.98 29.81
C ASP A 429 -12.09 0.99 28.49
N TYR A 430 -12.14 -0.07 27.69
CA TYR A 430 -11.51 -0.13 26.37
C TYR A 430 -12.31 0.61 25.31
N ILE A 431 -13.64 0.68 25.49
CA ILE A 431 -14.56 1.45 24.66
C ILE A 431 -15.52 2.27 25.52
N ASP A 432 -15.99 3.40 24.99
CA ASP A 432 -17.03 4.19 25.65
C ASP A 432 -18.43 3.59 25.43
N SER A 433 -19.45 4.24 25.99
CA SER A 433 -20.86 3.81 25.88
C SER A 433 -21.40 3.77 24.43
N LYS A 434 -20.68 4.34 23.46
CA LYS A 434 -21.00 4.36 22.03
C LYS A 434 -20.05 3.47 21.20
N GLY A 435 -19.25 2.66 21.86
CA GLY A 435 -18.26 1.79 21.22
C GLY A 435 -16.99 2.51 20.77
N LYS A 436 -16.81 3.80 21.08
CA LYS A 436 -15.62 4.54 20.67
C LYS A 436 -14.39 4.06 21.43
N VAL A 437 -13.34 3.75 20.69
CA VAL A 437 -12.05 3.29 21.21
C VAL A 437 -11.41 4.33 22.13
N THR A 438 -11.03 3.92 23.33
CA THR A 438 -10.34 4.75 24.31
C THR A 438 -8.82 4.65 24.17
N ASP A 439 -8.09 5.53 24.85
CA ASP A 439 -6.63 5.42 24.89
C ASP A 439 -6.17 4.19 25.70
N THR A 440 -6.98 3.71 26.63
CA THR A 440 -6.73 2.46 27.39
C THR A 440 -6.62 1.27 26.43
N LEU A 441 -7.56 1.13 25.47
CA LEU A 441 -7.48 0.07 24.48
C LEU A 441 -6.26 0.23 23.56
N ARG A 442 -5.94 1.46 23.13
CA ARG A 442 -4.77 1.70 22.29
C ARG A 442 -3.46 1.30 22.95
N VAL A 443 -3.34 1.58 24.25
CA VAL A 443 -2.19 1.15 25.06
C VAL A 443 -2.17 -0.37 25.19
N ALA A 444 -3.29 -0.99 25.56
CA ALA A 444 -3.41 -2.44 25.71
C ALA A 444 -3.09 -3.20 24.41
N LEU A 445 -3.56 -2.69 23.25
CA LEU A 445 -3.22 -3.26 21.92
C LEU A 445 -1.76 -3.08 21.56
N LYS A 446 -1.14 -1.96 21.97
CA LYS A 446 0.29 -1.71 21.75
C LYS A 446 1.16 -2.64 22.59
N GLU A 447 0.70 -3.01 23.77
CA GLU A 447 1.39 -3.89 24.71
C GLU A 447 1.01 -5.37 24.54
N ASP A 448 0.15 -5.69 23.55
CA ASP A 448 -0.46 -7.01 23.36
C ASP A 448 -1.10 -7.61 24.64
N ASN A 449 -1.67 -6.76 25.48
CA ASN A 449 -2.23 -7.09 26.79
C ASN A 449 -3.70 -6.69 26.90
N VAL A 450 -4.51 -7.03 25.90
CA VAL A 450 -5.97 -6.84 25.96
C VAL A 450 -6.57 -7.92 26.83
N ALA A 451 -7.19 -7.53 27.94
CA ALA A 451 -7.93 -8.45 28.79
C ALA A 451 -9.23 -8.87 28.08
N LEU A 452 -9.42 -10.17 27.90
CA LEU A 452 -10.62 -10.78 27.34
C LEU A 452 -11.15 -11.85 28.27
N PRO A 453 -12.48 -12.15 28.28
CA PRO A 453 -13.07 -13.21 29.07
C PRO A 453 -12.42 -14.56 28.80
N GLU A 454 -12.32 -15.43 29.85
CA GLU A 454 -11.68 -16.75 29.74
C GLU A 454 -12.30 -17.63 28.64
N GLU A 455 -13.59 -17.48 28.38
CA GLU A 455 -14.32 -18.25 27.34
C GLU A 455 -13.90 -17.90 25.89
N TYR A 456 -13.27 -16.72 25.67
CA TYR A 456 -12.82 -16.26 24.35
C TYR A 456 -11.30 -16.25 24.19
N GLN A 457 -10.56 -16.82 25.13
CA GLN A 457 -9.09 -16.84 25.07
C GLN A 457 -8.54 -17.59 23.83
N GLN A 458 -9.25 -18.61 23.34
CA GLN A 458 -8.86 -19.30 22.12
C GLN A 458 -9.02 -18.43 20.86
N GLN A 459 -9.85 -17.39 20.91
CA GLN A 459 -10.11 -16.45 19.83
C GLN A 459 -9.37 -15.12 20.02
N THR A 460 -8.49 -14.99 21.00
CA THR A 460 -7.79 -13.75 21.34
C THR A 460 -7.08 -13.13 20.14
N GLU A 461 -6.41 -13.93 19.33
CA GLU A 461 -5.72 -13.44 18.14
C GLU A 461 -6.70 -12.84 17.11
N ALA A 462 -7.81 -13.52 16.83
CA ALA A 462 -8.82 -13.04 15.89
C ALA A 462 -9.56 -11.79 16.41
N ILE A 463 -9.87 -11.75 17.72
CA ILE A 463 -10.47 -10.58 18.36
C ILE A 463 -9.50 -9.39 18.33
N ASN A 464 -8.23 -9.60 18.68
CA ASN A 464 -7.21 -8.55 18.62
C ASN A 464 -6.97 -8.04 17.19
N ALA A 465 -7.06 -8.90 16.17
CA ALA A 465 -6.99 -8.47 14.79
C ALA A 465 -8.14 -7.52 14.43
N VAL A 466 -9.37 -7.82 14.84
CA VAL A 466 -10.53 -6.93 14.65
C VAL A 466 -10.33 -5.61 15.42
N LEU A 467 -9.88 -5.68 16.69
CA LEU A 467 -9.62 -4.51 17.52
C LEU A 467 -8.53 -3.62 16.91
N LYS A 468 -7.42 -4.19 16.45
CA LYS A 468 -6.32 -3.48 15.78
C LYS A 468 -6.81 -2.82 14.50
N LYS A 469 -7.60 -3.52 13.68
CA LYS A 469 -8.18 -3.02 12.44
C LYS A 469 -9.12 -1.82 12.66
N VAL A 470 -9.98 -1.88 13.66
CA VAL A 470 -10.93 -0.81 13.97
C VAL A 470 -10.24 0.36 14.70
N SER A 471 -9.28 0.07 15.59
CA SER A 471 -8.54 1.09 16.36
C SER A 471 -7.48 1.80 15.54
N GLY A 472 -6.93 1.12 14.51
CA GLY A 472 -5.97 1.66 13.55
C GLY A 472 -6.71 2.35 12.42
N GLY A 473 -6.31 3.54 12.02
CA GLY A 473 -6.65 4.11 10.72
C GLY A 473 -5.56 3.74 9.71
N LEU A 474 -5.80 3.95 8.43
CA LEU A 474 -4.72 4.00 7.44
C LEU A 474 -3.66 4.99 7.91
N SER A 475 -2.45 4.50 8.15
CA SER A 475 -1.33 5.37 8.54
C SER A 475 -0.84 6.19 7.35
N ILE A 476 -1.65 7.17 6.94
CA ILE A 476 -1.29 8.13 5.90
C ILE A 476 -0.19 9.02 6.46
N LYS A 477 0.91 9.16 5.74
CA LYS A 477 2.07 9.97 6.15
C LYS A 477 1.89 11.40 5.69
N ASN A 478 2.30 12.37 6.52
CA ASN A 478 2.39 13.75 6.12
C ASN A 478 3.81 14.02 5.58
N ASN A 479 3.91 14.47 4.35
CA ASN A 479 5.20 14.80 3.75
C ASN A 479 5.94 15.93 4.51
N ASP A 480 5.21 16.84 5.15
CA ASP A 480 5.81 17.92 5.93
C ASP A 480 6.50 17.42 7.21
N ASP A 481 6.11 16.27 7.74
CA ASP A 481 6.77 15.59 8.87
C ASP A 481 8.01 14.80 8.44
N LYS A 482 8.25 14.68 7.14
CA LYS A 482 9.37 13.97 6.57
C LYS A 482 10.70 14.61 6.98
N ARG A 483 11.60 13.82 7.52
CA ARG A 483 12.95 14.25 7.89
C ARG A 483 13.97 13.26 7.38
N THR A 484 15.08 13.80 6.90
CA THR A 484 16.26 13.00 6.60
C THR A 484 17.05 12.82 7.90
N VAL A 485 17.30 11.57 8.23
CA VAL A 485 18.09 11.18 9.38
C VAL A 485 19.56 11.52 9.13
N ARG A 486 20.24 12.06 10.12
CA ARG A 486 21.65 12.47 10.01
C ARG A 486 22.55 11.48 10.74
N LEU A 487 23.73 11.29 10.19
CA LEU A 487 24.74 10.48 10.83
C LEU A 487 25.18 11.11 12.17
N ASN A 488 25.13 10.34 13.25
CA ASN A 488 25.65 10.71 14.54
C ASN A 488 27.17 10.46 14.57
N LYS A 489 27.95 11.44 14.15
CA LYS A 489 29.41 11.30 14.02
C LYS A 489 30.08 10.90 15.32
N ALA A 490 29.58 11.33 16.48
CA ALA A 490 30.17 10.98 17.76
C ALA A 490 30.10 9.47 18.04
N VAL A 491 28.99 8.82 17.66
CA VAL A 491 28.83 7.36 17.77
C VAL A 491 29.53 6.65 16.61
N PHE A 492 29.32 7.11 15.38
CA PHE A 492 29.87 6.50 14.18
C PHE A 492 31.40 6.38 14.20
N ASP A 493 32.11 7.45 14.68
CA ASP A 493 33.57 7.48 14.79
C ASP A 493 34.09 6.87 16.10
N SER A 494 33.20 6.41 17.00
CA SER A 494 33.60 5.85 18.29
C SER A 494 34.32 4.51 18.13
N PRO A 495 35.27 4.20 19.03
CA PRO A 495 35.91 2.89 19.07
C PRO A 495 34.93 1.74 19.27
N GLU A 496 33.83 2.00 20.00
CA GLU A 496 32.76 1.05 20.30
C GLU A 496 32.01 0.64 19.03
N PHE A 497 31.63 1.61 18.21
CA PHE A 497 30.89 1.32 16.96
C PHE A 497 31.81 0.64 15.94
N ARG A 498 33.06 1.10 15.81
CA ARG A 498 34.04 0.42 14.94
C ARG A 498 34.28 -1.02 15.36
N ALA A 499 34.43 -1.28 16.66
CA ALA A 499 34.60 -2.63 17.17
C ALA A 499 33.38 -3.53 16.91
N LEU A 500 32.15 -2.98 16.98
CA LEU A 500 30.93 -3.70 16.61
C LEU A 500 30.92 -4.02 15.12
N TRP A 501 31.19 -2.99 14.29
CA TRP A 501 31.13 -3.12 12.83
C TRP A 501 32.18 -4.10 12.30
N ASP A 502 33.40 -4.05 12.80
CA ASP A 502 34.50 -4.93 12.39
C ASP A 502 34.20 -6.40 12.56
N ARG A 503 33.28 -6.76 13.47
CA ARG A 503 32.89 -8.17 13.72
C ARG A 503 31.81 -8.68 12.79
N ILE A 504 30.99 -7.80 12.23
CA ILE A 504 29.80 -8.20 11.45
C ILE A 504 29.91 -7.88 9.96
N LYS A 505 30.80 -7.00 9.54
CA LYS A 505 30.89 -6.43 8.20
C LYS A 505 31.20 -7.40 7.07
N TYR A 506 31.78 -8.58 7.36
CA TYR A 506 32.31 -9.48 6.33
C TYR A 506 31.23 -10.18 5.56
N LYS A 507 31.49 -10.33 4.25
CA LYS A 507 30.63 -11.11 3.36
C LYS A 507 30.99 -12.59 3.39
N THR A 508 29.97 -13.41 3.24
CA THR A 508 30.12 -14.87 3.13
C THR A 508 29.53 -15.38 1.83
N THR A 509 30.00 -16.51 1.41
CA THR A 509 29.32 -17.36 0.42
C THR A 509 28.86 -18.63 1.11
N TYR A 510 27.92 -19.35 0.52
CA TYR A 510 27.41 -20.58 1.09
C TYR A 510 27.47 -21.72 0.09
N ASN A 511 27.62 -22.94 0.63
CA ASN A 511 27.40 -24.18 -0.06
C ASN A 511 26.26 -24.94 0.64
N VAL A 512 25.54 -25.76 -0.11
CA VAL A 512 24.49 -26.60 0.45
C VAL A 512 25.00 -28.06 0.33
N ASP A 513 25.20 -28.70 1.45
CA ASP A 513 25.62 -30.10 1.51
C ASP A 513 24.48 -30.92 2.13
N PHE A 514 23.87 -31.79 1.32
CA PHE A 514 22.83 -32.70 1.78
C PHE A 514 22.85 -34.00 1.02
N ASP A 515 22.40 -35.08 1.68
CA ASP A 515 22.23 -36.39 1.05
C ASP A 515 20.91 -36.42 0.24
N PRO A 516 20.99 -36.61 -1.11
CA PRO A 516 19.79 -36.73 -1.93
C PRO A 516 18.89 -37.91 -1.53
N SER A 517 19.46 -38.99 -0.96
CA SER A 517 18.69 -40.16 -0.53
C SER A 517 17.89 -39.84 0.73
N ALA A 518 18.46 -39.06 1.66
CA ALA A 518 17.79 -38.60 2.86
C ALA A 518 16.65 -37.65 2.52
N LEU A 519 16.83 -36.75 1.54
CA LEU A 519 15.76 -35.88 1.04
C LEU A 519 14.56 -36.67 0.49
N ILE A 520 14.83 -37.71 -0.31
CA ILE A 520 13.78 -38.58 -0.86
C ILE A 520 13.00 -39.27 0.26
N GLU A 521 13.69 -39.79 1.28
CA GLU A 521 13.07 -40.45 2.44
C GLU A 521 12.18 -39.46 3.21
N GLN A 522 12.69 -38.29 3.49
CA GLN A 522 11.94 -37.28 4.25
C GLN A 522 10.73 -36.73 3.49
N CYS A 523 10.86 -36.48 2.19
CA CYS A 523 9.72 -36.11 1.35
C CYS A 523 8.65 -37.24 1.35
N ALA A 524 9.06 -38.46 1.23
CA ALA A 524 8.15 -39.62 1.24
C ALA A 524 7.42 -39.74 2.60
N GLU A 525 8.16 -39.62 3.70
CA GLU A 525 7.59 -39.70 5.05
C GLU A 525 6.67 -38.51 5.34
N SER A 526 7.03 -37.30 4.88
CA SER A 526 6.19 -36.11 4.99
C SER A 526 4.87 -36.27 4.24
N ILE A 527 4.90 -36.82 3.02
CA ILE A 527 3.69 -37.11 2.25
C ILE A 527 2.88 -38.20 2.97
N LYS A 528 3.53 -39.25 3.48
CA LYS A 528 2.85 -40.30 4.21
C LYS A 528 2.07 -39.83 5.40
N ARG A 529 2.62 -38.89 6.17
CA ARG A 529 2.01 -38.37 7.41
C ARG A 529 0.99 -37.25 7.15
N ASN A 530 1.30 -36.33 6.23
CA ASN A 530 0.58 -35.04 6.13
C ASN A 530 -0.36 -34.95 4.94
N LEU A 531 -0.34 -35.90 4.00
CA LEU A 531 -1.23 -35.85 2.83
C LEU A 531 -2.67 -36.20 3.23
N VAL A 532 -3.58 -35.30 2.97
CA VAL A 532 -5.01 -35.47 3.22
C VAL A 532 -5.79 -35.22 1.92
N VAL A 533 -6.15 -36.28 1.22
CA VAL A 533 -6.89 -36.18 -0.04
C VAL A 533 -8.29 -36.75 0.15
N GLY A 534 -9.25 -35.85 0.29
CA GLY A 534 -10.66 -36.22 0.31
C GLY A 534 -11.17 -36.64 -1.06
N LYS A 535 -12.21 -37.48 -1.10
CA LYS A 535 -12.91 -37.80 -2.36
C LYS A 535 -13.59 -36.53 -2.88
N THR A 536 -13.54 -36.33 -4.20
CA THR A 536 -14.28 -35.25 -4.84
C THR A 536 -15.76 -35.44 -4.59
N LYS A 537 -16.38 -34.52 -3.85
CA LYS A 537 -17.80 -34.52 -3.56
C LYS A 537 -18.46 -33.38 -4.31
N PHE A 538 -19.54 -33.65 -5.00
CA PHE A 538 -20.46 -32.64 -5.50
C PHE A 538 -21.68 -32.63 -4.59
N ASN A 539 -21.93 -31.49 -3.96
CA ASN A 539 -23.15 -31.27 -3.21
C ASN A 539 -24.20 -30.72 -4.16
N TYR A 540 -25.28 -31.46 -4.36
CA TYR A 540 -26.41 -31.01 -5.15
C TYR A 540 -27.58 -30.73 -4.22
N THR A 541 -27.92 -29.45 -4.04
CA THR A 541 -29.07 -29.03 -3.25
C THR A 541 -30.24 -28.71 -4.19
N ARG A 542 -31.32 -29.48 -4.10
CA ARG A 542 -32.57 -29.20 -4.77
C ARG A 542 -33.51 -28.52 -3.78
N ALA A 543 -33.84 -27.25 -4.02
CA ALA A 543 -34.76 -26.51 -3.20
C ALA A 543 -36.03 -26.16 -3.98
N ARG A 544 -37.21 -26.33 -3.36
CA ARG A 544 -38.45 -25.73 -3.83
C ARG A 544 -38.59 -24.34 -3.24
N THR A 545 -38.81 -23.37 -4.11
CA THR A 545 -39.06 -21.99 -3.71
C THR A 545 -40.53 -21.64 -3.92
N GLU A 546 -41.17 -21.11 -2.88
CA GLU A 546 -42.51 -20.50 -2.98
C GLU A 546 -42.37 -18.97 -2.94
N LEU A 547 -42.97 -18.33 -3.95
CA LEU A 547 -43.08 -16.88 -4.04
C LEU A 547 -44.33 -16.42 -3.26
N SER A 548 -44.11 -15.65 -2.19
CA SER A 548 -45.16 -14.95 -1.47
C SER A 548 -44.99 -13.43 -1.61
N LYS A 549 -46.02 -12.65 -1.26
CA LYS A 549 -45.96 -11.18 -1.23
C LYS A 549 -44.89 -10.63 -0.26
N ALA A 550 -44.33 -11.47 0.62
CA ALA A 550 -43.31 -11.14 1.60
C ALA A 550 -41.88 -11.56 1.17
N GLY A 551 -41.70 -12.12 -0.05
CA GLY A 551 -40.43 -12.60 -0.56
C GLY A 551 -40.43 -14.07 -0.98
N VAL A 552 -39.25 -14.58 -1.29
CA VAL A 552 -39.00 -15.98 -1.68
C VAL A 552 -38.71 -16.81 -0.45
N ASN A 553 -39.58 -17.75 -0.10
CA ASN A 553 -39.32 -18.71 0.96
C ASN A 553 -38.84 -20.04 0.36
N VAL A 554 -37.78 -20.58 0.92
CA VAL A 554 -37.28 -21.91 0.56
C VAL A 554 -38.04 -22.96 1.37
N THR A 555 -38.89 -23.74 0.70
CA THR A 555 -39.59 -24.88 1.32
C THR A 555 -39.00 -26.17 0.77
N ASN A 556 -38.54 -27.05 1.65
CA ASN A 556 -37.90 -28.35 1.37
C ASN A 556 -36.64 -28.25 0.52
N ALA A 557 -35.49 -28.12 1.20
CA ALA A 557 -34.17 -28.35 0.63
C ALA A 557 -33.77 -29.82 0.83
N GLU A 558 -33.65 -30.57 -0.26
CA GLU A 558 -33.00 -31.89 -0.24
C GLU A 558 -31.57 -31.73 -0.72
N SER A 559 -30.62 -32.03 0.15
CA SER A 559 -29.19 -32.06 -0.17
C SER A 559 -28.73 -33.50 -0.38
N ASN A 560 -28.22 -33.80 -1.54
CA ASN A 560 -27.65 -35.10 -1.86
C ASN A 560 -26.16 -34.93 -2.22
N ASP A 561 -25.30 -35.61 -1.49
CA ASP A 561 -23.87 -35.70 -1.81
C ASP A 561 -23.63 -36.76 -2.88
N TYR A 562 -23.10 -36.34 -4.03
CA TYR A 562 -22.60 -37.25 -5.06
C TYR A 562 -21.10 -37.41 -4.90
N VAL A 563 -20.66 -38.65 -4.63
CA VAL A 563 -19.22 -39.02 -4.69
C VAL A 563 -18.89 -39.35 -6.14
N TYR A 564 -18.00 -38.59 -6.74
CA TYR A 564 -17.55 -38.82 -8.12
C TYR A 564 -16.56 -39.98 -8.19
N ASP A 565 -16.74 -40.94 -9.08
CA ASP A 565 -15.80 -42.04 -9.27
C ASP A 565 -14.85 -41.71 -10.44
N VAL A 566 -13.55 -41.90 -10.22
CA VAL A 566 -12.41 -41.45 -11.06
C VAL A 566 -12.36 -42.09 -12.46
N LYS A 567 -13.30 -42.98 -12.80
CA LYS A 567 -13.30 -43.66 -14.10
C LYS A 567 -13.45 -42.74 -15.32
N ASP A 568 -13.83 -41.47 -15.10
CA ASP A 568 -14.16 -40.52 -16.17
C ASP A 568 -13.13 -39.37 -16.32
N TYR A 569 -11.99 -39.39 -15.61
CA TYR A 569 -10.98 -38.33 -15.73
C TYR A 569 -9.84 -38.71 -16.68
N GLN A 570 -9.39 -37.74 -17.50
CA GLN A 570 -8.06 -37.80 -18.07
C GLN A 570 -7.05 -37.65 -16.92
N ILE A 571 -6.32 -38.69 -16.64
CA ILE A 571 -5.31 -38.74 -15.57
C ILE A 571 -4.16 -37.81 -15.97
N PRO A 572 -3.85 -36.74 -15.22
CA PRO A 572 -2.69 -35.88 -15.51
C PRO A 572 -1.38 -36.68 -15.32
N ASP A 573 -0.35 -36.31 -16.08
CA ASP A 573 0.99 -36.89 -15.90
C ASP A 573 1.62 -36.34 -14.61
N ILE A 574 1.49 -37.10 -13.53
CA ILE A 574 1.98 -36.75 -12.19
C ILE A 574 3.47 -36.39 -12.23
N LEU A 575 4.28 -37.20 -12.94
CA LEU A 575 5.72 -37.01 -12.94
C LEU A 575 6.13 -35.73 -13.67
N SER A 576 5.50 -35.42 -14.81
CA SER A 576 5.78 -34.18 -15.53
C SER A 576 5.31 -32.96 -14.77
N TYR A 577 4.13 -33.01 -14.13
CA TYR A 577 3.64 -31.90 -13.31
C TYR A 577 4.59 -31.61 -12.14
N LEU A 578 4.92 -32.64 -11.33
CA LEU A 578 5.79 -32.45 -10.17
C LEU A 578 7.22 -32.08 -10.57
N GLN A 579 7.74 -32.57 -11.70
CA GLN A 579 9.06 -32.18 -12.21
C GLN A 579 9.12 -30.70 -12.55
N ASN A 580 8.12 -30.17 -13.25
CA ASN A 580 8.05 -28.77 -13.61
C ASN A 580 7.92 -27.86 -12.37
N GLU A 581 7.19 -28.34 -11.37
CA GLU A 581 6.93 -27.56 -10.15
C GLU A 581 8.06 -27.64 -9.11
N THR A 582 8.82 -28.71 -9.06
CA THR A 582 9.84 -28.94 -8.00
C THR A 582 11.27 -28.90 -8.50
N ASN A 583 11.50 -28.93 -9.82
CA ASN A 583 12.81 -29.08 -10.45
C ASN A 583 13.59 -30.34 -10.04
N LEU A 584 12.92 -31.33 -9.44
CA LEU A 584 13.52 -32.60 -9.11
C LEU A 584 13.61 -33.52 -10.34
N LYS A 585 14.58 -34.44 -10.34
CA LYS A 585 14.68 -35.45 -11.38
C LYS A 585 13.48 -36.39 -11.33
N ARG A 586 13.00 -36.82 -12.50
CA ARG A 586 11.84 -37.71 -12.64
C ARG A 586 11.96 -38.98 -11.80
N LYS A 587 13.19 -39.54 -11.68
CA LYS A 587 13.49 -40.69 -10.83
C LYS A 587 13.27 -40.39 -9.35
N SER A 588 13.75 -39.25 -8.87
CA SER A 588 13.58 -38.86 -7.46
C SER A 588 12.11 -38.70 -7.11
N ILE A 589 11.31 -38.06 -7.99
CA ILE A 589 9.85 -37.92 -7.81
C ILE A 589 9.17 -39.28 -7.77
N TYR A 590 9.55 -40.20 -8.68
CA TYR A 590 9.03 -41.55 -8.68
C TYR A 590 9.34 -42.29 -7.36
N ASP A 591 10.61 -42.21 -6.89
CA ASP A 591 11.01 -42.84 -5.65
C ASP A 591 10.28 -42.27 -4.43
N ILE A 592 10.05 -40.92 -4.38
CA ILE A 592 9.27 -40.23 -3.33
C ILE A 592 7.83 -40.78 -3.33
N LEU A 593 7.18 -40.80 -4.49
CA LEU A 593 5.79 -41.24 -4.60
C LEU A 593 5.59 -42.69 -4.20
N ILE A 594 6.49 -43.58 -4.62
CA ILE A 594 6.41 -45.00 -4.27
C ILE A 594 6.66 -45.22 -2.78
N LYS A 595 7.71 -44.58 -2.22
CA LYS A 595 8.05 -44.72 -0.80
C LYS A 595 7.02 -44.11 0.13
N SER A 596 6.26 -43.08 -0.34
CA SER A 596 5.18 -42.50 0.45
C SER A 596 4.03 -43.47 0.72
N GLU A 597 3.86 -44.50 -0.08
CA GLU A 597 2.74 -45.48 -0.03
C GLU A 597 1.36 -44.85 -0.23
N ARG A 598 1.31 -43.57 -0.63
CA ARG A 598 0.06 -42.81 -0.73
C ARG A 598 -0.42 -42.56 -2.17
N LEU A 599 0.23 -43.18 -3.15
CA LEU A 599 -0.12 -43.00 -4.57
C LEU A 599 -1.59 -43.35 -4.91
N ASN A 600 -2.21 -44.24 -4.14
CA ASN A 600 -3.61 -44.59 -4.33
C ASN A 600 -4.56 -43.42 -4.02
N ASP A 601 -4.16 -42.49 -3.18
CA ASP A 601 -4.98 -41.32 -2.84
C ASP A 601 -5.14 -40.35 -4.02
N PHE A 602 -4.26 -40.43 -5.02
CA PHE A 602 -4.39 -39.75 -6.29
C PHE A 602 -5.75 -40.01 -6.96
N LYS A 603 -6.30 -41.20 -6.81
CA LYS A 603 -7.61 -41.57 -7.37
C LYS A 603 -8.77 -40.89 -6.66
N ASN A 604 -8.59 -40.40 -5.45
CA ASN A 604 -9.66 -39.71 -4.71
C ASN A 604 -9.89 -38.30 -5.26
N ASN A 605 -8.83 -37.54 -5.53
CA ASN A 605 -8.86 -36.21 -6.11
C ASN A 605 -7.48 -35.90 -6.71
N PRO A 606 -7.28 -36.08 -8.04
CA PRO A 606 -5.99 -35.91 -8.69
C PRO A 606 -5.38 -34.52 -8.49
N GLN A 607 -6.17 -33.45 -8.62
CA GLN A 607 -5.66 -32.09 -8.47
C GLN A 607 -5.22 -31.80 -7.03
N MET A 608 -6.07 -32.11 -6.07
CA MET A 608 -5.75 -31.92 -4.65
C MET A 608 -4.52 -32.72 -4.22
N PHE A 609 -4.37 -33.95 -4.75
CA PHE A 609 -3.18 -34.76 -4.54
C PHE A 609 -1.94 -34.05 -5.06
N LEU A 610 -1.96 -33.60 -6.33
CA LEU A 610 -0.82 -32.93 -6.96
C LEU A 610 -0.43 -31.66 -6.22
N ASP A 611 -1.39 -30.82 -5.85
CA ASP A 611 -1.13 -29.56 -5.15
C ASP A 611 -0.54 -29.80 -3.76
N GLN A 612 -1.09 -30.72 -2.98
CA GLN A 612 -0.55 -31.03 -1.66
C GLN A 612 0.83 -31.70 -1.72
N VAL A 613 1.02 -32.67 -2.62
CA VAL A 613 2.33 -33.34 -2.79
C VAL A 613 3.39 -32.32 -3.22
N LYS A 614 3.07 -31.41 -4.14
CA LYS A 614 3.94 -30.33 -4.55
C LYS A 614 4.38 -29.48 -3.35
N GLU A 615 3.42 -29.01 -2.54
CA GLU A 615 3.72 -28.16 -1.39
C GLU A 615 4.54 -28.89 -0.32
N LEU A 616 4.23 -30.17 -0.07
CA LEU A 616 4.99 -30.99 0.87
C LEU A 616 6.44 -31.19 0.40
N ILE A 617 6.65 -31.51 -0.88
CA ILE A 617 8.01 -31.66 -1.45
C ILE A 617 8.76 -30.32 -1.38
N LYS A 618 8.15 -29.22 -1.81
CA LYS A 618 8.78 -27.88 -1.76
C LYS A 618 9.14 -27.47 -0.33
N ARG A 619 8.32 -27.82 0.65
CA ARG A 619 8.59 -27.56 2.07
C ARG A 619 9.81 -28.34 2.56
N GLU A 620 9.84 -29.65 2.32
CA GLU A 620 10.95 -30.50 2.75
C GLU A 620 12.26 -30.11 2.03
N MET A 621 12.21 -29.84 0.74
CA MET A 621 13.36 -29.32 0.00
C MET A 621 13.94 -28.04 0.62
N ARG A 622 13.09 -27.09 0.98
CA ARG A 622 13.55 -25.86 1.64
C ARG A 622 14.23 -26.18 2.97
N SER A 623 13.62 -27.00 3.81
CA SER A 623 14.21 -27.39 5.09
C SER A 623 15.57 -28.06 4.90
N PHE A 624 15.69 -28.99 3.95
CA PHE A 624 16.96 -29.67 3.65
C PHE A 624 18.04 -28.69 3.15
N VAL A 625 17.67 -27.75 2.28
CA VAL A 625 18.60 -26.75 1.78
C VAL A 625 19.11 -25.87 2.91
N VAL A 626 18.23 -25.49 3.83
CA VAL A 626 18.57 -24.64 4.97
C VAL A 626 19.35 -25.39 6.06
N ASP A 627 18.96 -26.61 6.33
CA ASP A 627 19.65 -27.44 7.34
C ASP A 627 21.04 -27.92 6.86
N GLY A 628 21.24 -28.04 5.55
CA GLY A 628 22.54 -28.39 4.92
C GLY A 628 23.39 -27.18 4.53
N ILE A 629 22.99 -25.96 4.90
CA ILE A 629 23.72 -24.74 4.50
C ILE A 629 24.99 -24.60 5.33
N VAL A 630 26.12 -24.38 4.65
CA VAL A 630 27.41 -24.08 5.26
C VAL A 630 27.94 -22.78 4.69
N TYR A 631 28.05 -21.77 5.53
CA TYR A 631 28.64 -20.49 5.15
C TYR A 631 30.14 -20.49 5.31
N GLN A 632 30.82 -19.75 4.44
CA GLN A 632 32.27 -19.56 4.49
C GLN A 632 32.57 -18.07 4.21
N LYS A 633 33.44 -17.44 4.98
CA LYS A 633 33.94 -16.10 4.72
C LYS A 633 34.65 -16.05 3.36
N ILE A 634 34.31 -15.12 2.50
CA ILE A 634 34.85 -15.00 1.14
C ILE A 634 36.34 -14.63 1.18
N GLY A 635 36.73 -13.81 2.15
CA GLY A 635 38.08 -13.31 2.37
C GLY A 635 38.04 -12.02 3.19
N ASP A 636 39.22 -11.54 3.63
CA ASP A 636 39.31 -10.33 4.44
C ASP A 636 39.07 -9.05 3.62
N ASP A 637 39.18 -9.12 2.30
CA ASP A 637 38.96 -7.98 1.39
C ASP A 637 37.49 -7.82 0.97
N HIS A 638 36.62 -8.79 1.30
CA HIS A 638 35.20 -8.78 0.96
C HIS A 638 34.34 -8.42 2.17
N PHE A 639 34.08 -7.12 2.33
CA PHE A 639 33.30 -6.61 3.45
C PHE A 639 32.41 -5.42 3.04
N TYR A 640 31.48 -5.06 3.90
CA TYR A 640 30.73 -3.83 3.82
C TYR A 640 31.52 -2.71 4.50
N ALA A 641 31.92 -1.71 3.72
CA ALA A 641 32.66 -0.57 4.24
C ALA A 641 31.77 0.26 5.18
N GLN A 642 32.34 0.72 6.31
CA GLN A 642 31.60 1.54 7.27
C GLN A 642 31.12 2.85 6.65
N GLU A 643 31.85 3.39 5.69
CA GLU A 643 31.52 4.62 4.96
C GLU A 643 30.21 4.53 4.17
N LEU A 644 29.66 3.33 3.94
CA LEU A 644 28.34 3.16 3.34
C LEU A 644 27.21 3.78 4.19
N PHE A 645 27.39 3.89 5.52
CA PHE A 645 26.44 4.62 6.36
C PHE A 645 26.37 6.11 6.03
N GLU A 646 27.46 6.71 5.55
CA GLU A 646 27.48 8.12 5.15
C GLU A 646 26.72 8.39 3.86
N SER A 647 26.63 7.40 2.99
CA SER A 647 25.98 7.52 1.68
C SER A 647 24.47 7.23 1.72
N GLU A 648 23.95 6.72 2.83
CA GLU A 648 22.54 6.35 2.95
C GLU A 648 21.69 7.53 3.42
N GLU A 649 20.69 7.90 2.62
CA GLU A 649 19.62 8.83 3.01
C GLU A 649 18.48 8.04 3.66
N LEU A 650 18.47 7.95 4.99
CA LEU A 650 17.33 7.44 5.74
C LEU A 650 16.30 8.54 5.94
N ILE A 651 15.06 8.24 5.60
CA ILE A 651 13.95 9.18 5.71
C ILE A 651 12.90 8.58 6.66
N GLY A 652 12.52 9.35 7.66
CA GLY A 652 11.44 9.01 8.57
C GLY A 652 10.46 10.17 8.77
N TYR A 653 9.42 9.93 9.55
CA TYR A 653 8.37 10.90 9.86
C TYR A 653 8.32 11.11 11.38
N LEU A 654 8.60 12.32 11.84
CA LEU A 654 8.85 12.68 13.24
C LEU A 654 7.80 12.12 14.22
N ASN A 655 6.54 12.18 13.88
CA ASN A 655 5.46 11.79 14.79
C ASN A 655 4.93 10.36 14.54
N LYS A 656 5.57 9.58 13.69
CA LYS A 656 5.00 8.28 13.27
C LYS A 656 5.98 7.11 13.35
N ASN A 657 7.21 7.25 12.86
CA ASN A 657 8.16 6.13 12.79
C ASN A 657 9.62 6.52 13.04
N MET A 658 9.85 7.54 13.86
CA MET A 658 11.19 7.97 14.25
C MET A 658 11.31 8.06 15.77
N ILE A 659 12.44 7.63 16.28
CA ILE A 659 12.84 7.78 17.68
C ILE A 659 14.18 8.52 17.68
N GLN A 660 14.29 9.59 18.49
CA GLN A 660 15.56 10.25 18.69
C GLN A 660 16.53 9.30 19.38
N ALA A 661 17.77 9.24 18.88
CA ALA A 661 18.78 8.32 19.34
C ALA A 661 20.10 9.03 19.66
N GLU A 662 20.67 8.72 20.81
CA GLU A 662 21.99 9.21 21.22
C GLU A 662 23.07 8.13 21.10
N LYS A 663 22.68 6.84 21.23
CA LYS A 663 23.58 5.68 21.18
C LYS A 663 23.64 4.99 19.82
N SER A 664 22.86 5.48 18.83
CA SER A 664 22.81 4.91 17.48
C SER A 664 23.77 5.64 16.53
N ALA A 665 24.20 4.94 15.47
CA ALA A 665 24.99 5.51 14.38
C ALA A 665 24.30 6.69 13.67
N TYR A 666 22.99 6.82 13.82
CA TYR A 666 22.19 7.93 13.32
C TYR A 666 21.51 8.68 14.46
N ASP A 667 21.23 9.97 14.27
CA ASP A 667 20.54 10.82 15.24
C ASP A 667 19.10 10.43 15.53
N HIS A 668 18.51 9.61 14.65
CA HIS A 668 17.18 9.01 14.81
C HIS A 668 17.17 7.58 14.27
N VAL A 669 16.42 6.74 14.93
CA VAL A 669 16.08 5.39 14.44
C VAL A 669 14.74 5.43 13.71
N VAL A 670 14.73 4.98 12.46
CA VAL A 670 13.50 4.78 11.68
C VAL A 670 13.06 3.34 11.84
N TYR A 671 11.86 3.13 12.38
CA TYR A 671 11.30 1.79 12.59
C TYR A 671 10.12 1.50 11.69
N ASP A 672 9.93 0.23 11.36
CA ASP A 672 8.86 -0.26 10.48
C ASP A 672 7.75 -0.99 11.25
N SER A 673 7.99 -1.34 12.52
CA SER A 673 7.05 -2.10 13.34
C SER A 673 7.06 -1.65 14.81
N GLY A 674 5.97 -1.94 15.52
CA GLY A 674 5.85 -1.66 16.96
C GLY A 674 6.90 -2.39 17.81
N PRO A 675 7.20 -3.68 17.59
CA PRO A 675 8.30 -4.37 18.28
C PRO A 675 9.66 -3.70 18.11
N GLU A 676 10.00 -3.27 16.89
CA GLU A 676 11.25 -2.53 16.62
C GLU A 676 11.31 -1.21 17.39
N SER A 677 10.19 -0.45 17.44
CA SER A 677 10.09 0.79 18.20
C SER A 677 10.38 0.56 19.69
N ARG A 678 9.73 -0.45 20.30
CA ARG A 678 9.93 -0.76 21.71
C ARG A 678 11.35 -1.21 22.03
N LEU A 679 11.94 -2.00 21.15
CA LEU A 679 13.31 -2.47 21.30
C LEU A 679 14.33 -1.32 21.19
N ALA A 680 14.16 -0.42 20.22
CA ALA A 680 15.00 0.77 20.07
C ALA A 680 14.90 1.70 21.29
N GLU A 681 13.68 1.95 21.80
CA GLU A 681 13.50 2.73 23.03
C GLU A 681 14.17 2.08 24.25
N ALA A 682 14.13 0.75 24.34
CA ALA A 682 14.78 0.04 25.41
C ALA A 682 16.30 0.09 25.31
N PHE A 683 16.86 0.00 24.09
CA PHE A 683 18.30 0.16 23.87
C PHE A 683 18.78 1.55 24.26
N GLU A 684 18.03 2.62 23.94
CA GLU A 684 18.37 3.98 24.35
C GLU A 684 18.37 4.17 25.88
N LYS A 685 17.37 3.59 26.56
CA LYS A 685 17.16 3.76 28.01
C LYS A 685 18.11 2.93 28.87
N ASN A 686 18.71 1.86 28.33
CA ASN A 686 19.53 0.95 29.13
C ASN A 686 21.02 1.33 29.05
N ASP A 687 21.65 1.53 30.21
CA ASP A 687 23.06 1.95 30.31
C ASP A 687 24.05 0.85 29.93
N ASP A 688 23.63 -0.41 29.92
CA ASP A 688 24.47 -1.53 29.47
C ASP A 688 24.58 -1.60 27.94
N VAL A 689 23.64 -1.01 27.21
CA VAL A 689 23.75 -0.82 25.74
C VAL A 689 24.64 0.41 25.50
N LYS A 690 25.81 0.18 24.91
CA LYS A 690 26.79 1.24 24.63
C LYS A 690 26.56 1.90 23.28
N VAL A 691 26.44 1.10 22.25
CA VAL A 691 26.11 1.54 20.90
C VAL A 691 25.20 0.49 20.23
N TYR A 692 24.32 0.96 19.35
CA TYR A 692 23.55 0.09 18.50
C TYR A 692 23.29 0.75 17.13
N ALA A 693 22.91 -0.05 16.15
CA ALA A 693 22.47 0.46 14.85
C ALA A 693 21.35 -0.43 14.29
N LYS A 694 20.32 0.19 13.72
CA LYS A 694 19.47 -0.53 12.78
C LYS A 694 20.29 -0.79 11.53
N LEU A 695 20.38 -2.07 11.13
CA LEU A 695 21.19 -2.47 9.99
C LEU A 695 20.54 -1.97 8.68
N PRO A 696 21.29 -1.25 7.85
CA PRO A 696 20.78 -0.68 6.62
C PRO A 696 20.36 -1.74 5.60
N ASN A 697 19.46 -1.39 4.68
CA ASN A 697 18.96 -2.28 3.64
C ASN A 697 20.03 -2.84 2.68
N TRP A 698 21.19 -2.20 2.57
CA TRP A 698 22.31 -2.70 1.78
C TRP A 698 23.13 -3.78 2.52
N PHE A 699 22.97 -3.93 3.85
CA PHE A 699 23.58 -5.02 4.61
C PHE A 699 22.78 -6.30 4.38
N LYS A 700 23.19 -7.10 3.42
CA LYS A 700 22.46 -8.29 2.96
C LYS A 700 23.29 -9.54 3.10
N ILE A 701 22.66 -10.58 3.62
CA ILE A 701 23.20 -11.94 3.67
C ILE A 701 22.54 -12.71 2.54
N ASP A 702 23.35 -13.29 1.64
CA ASP A 702 22.85 -14.14 0.57
C ASP A 702 22.40 -15.48 1.15
N THR A 703 21.18 -15.88 0.81
CA THR A 703 20.60 -17.18 1.23
C THR A 703 19.99 -17.91 0.03
N PRO A 704 19.78 -19.21 0.10
CA PRO A 704 19.07 -19.97 -0.95
C PRO A 704 17.62 -19.50 -1.17
N LEU A 705 17.09 -18.73 -0.23
CA LEU A 705 15.70 -18.22 -0.23
C LEU A 705 15.61 -16.74 -0.62
N GLY A 706 16.68 -16.20 -1.18
CA GLY A 706 16.84 -14.76 -1.45
C GLY A 706 17.63 -14.05 -0.36
N THR A 707 17.85 -12.77 -0.50
CA THR A 707 18.63 -11.98 0.46
C THR A 707 17.91 -11.85 1.80
N TYR A 708 18.69 -11.80 2.88
CA TYR A 708 18.23 -11.57 4.25
C TYR A 708 18.97 -10.37 4.84
N ASN A 709 18.24 -9.50 5.54
CA ASN A 709 18.78 -8.34 6.22
C ASN A 709 18.31 -8.40 7.69
N PRO A 710 19.21 -8.66 8.65
CA PRO A 710 18.87 -8.62 10.07
C PRO A 710 18.59 -7.19 10.53
N ASP A 711 17.83 -7.02 11.63
CA ASP A 711 17.35 -5.71 12.05
C ASP A 711 18.42 -4.85 12.75
N TRP A 712 19.17 -5.42 13.70
CA TRP A 712 20.02 -4.62 14.59
C TRP A 712 21.41 -5.20 14.76
N ALA A 713 22.36 -4.30 15.01
CA ALA A 713 23.66 -4.61 15.61
C ALA A 713 23.76 -3.88 16.94
N VAL A 714 24.19 -4.56 18.01
CA VAL A 714 24.21 -4.04 19.37
C VAL A 714 25.51 -4.38 20.08
N LEU A 715 26.14 -3.40 20.73
CA LEU A 715 27.19 -3.60 21.69
C LEU A 715 26.63 -3.45 23.12
N PHE A 716 26.65 -4.55 23.83
CA PHE A 716 26.18 -4.66 25.21
C PHE A 716 27.37 -4.83 26.15
N GLN A 717 27.41 -4.15 27.29
CA GLN A 717 28.47 -4.26 28.29
C GLN A 717 27.90 -4.77 29.60
N LEU A 718 28.21 -6.01 29.93
CA LEU A 718 27.76 -6.64 31.17
C LEU A 718 28.69 -6.22 32.34
N ASP A 719 28.08 -5.79 33.46
CA ASP A 719 28.76 -5.44 34.72
C ASP A 719 29.96 -4.45 34.55
N GLY A 720 29.94 -3.63 33.48
CA GLY A 720 30.96 -2.62 33.21
C GLY A 720 32.29 -3.14 32.71
N THR A 721 32.49 -4.45 32.54
CA THR A 721 33.77 -5.07 32.20
C THR A 721 33.73 -5.90 30.91
N GLU A 722 32.71 -6.71 30.70
CA GLU A 722 32.62 -7.60 29.53
C GLU A 722 31.85 -6.94 28.37
N LYS A 723 32.47 -6.85 27.19
CA LYS A 723 31.83 -6.35 25.97
C LYS A 723 31.30 -7.50 25.14
N LEU A 724 29.99 -7.55 24.92
CA LEU A 724 29.29 -8.55 24.11
C LEU A 724 28.72 -7.91 22.86
N TYR A 725 28.89 -8.55 21.72
CA TYR A 725 28.46 -8.06 20.42
C TYR A 725 27.32 -8.94 19.90
N PHE A 726 26.21 -8.30 19.50
CA PHE A 726 25.02 -9.01 19.04
C PHE A 726 24.54 -8.50 17.70
N VAL A 727 24.04 -9.43 16.88
CA VAL A 727 23.13 -9.12 15.79
C VAL A 727 21.75 -9.62 16.20
N VAL A 728 20.75 -8.74 16.16
CA VAL A 728 19.43 -9.01 16.71
C VAL A 728 18.40 -8.95 15.59
N GLU A 729 17.57 -9.97 15.53
CA GLU A 729 16.36 -10.03 14.70
C GLU A 729 15.14 -9.80 15.57
N THR A 730 14.28 -8.86 15.19
CA THR A 730 13.06 -8.54 15.91
C THR A 730 11.88 -9.33 15.37
N LYS A 731 11.18 -10.07 16.22
CA LYS A 731 10.02 -10.86 15.80
C LYS A 731 8.72 -10.24 16.31
N GLY A 732 7.77 -10.03 15.39
CA GLY A 732 6.43 -9.57 15.74
C GLY A 732 5.41 -10.71 15.70
N SER A 733 4.53 -10.82 16.69
CA SER A 733 3.60 -11.94 16.91
C SER A 733 2.49 -12.14 15.84
N VAL A 734 2.29 -11.21 14.93
CA VAL A 734 1.04 -11.12 14.15
C VAL A 734 1.01 -11.95 12.84
N PHE A 735 2.14 -12.49 12.36
CA PHE A 735 2.20 -13.18 11.06
C PHE A 735 2.74 -14.61 11.10
N GLU A 736 2.61 -15.30 12.22
CA GLU A 736 3.32 -16.56 12.44
C GLU A 736 2.92 -17.72 11.53
N ASP A 737 1.70 -17.82 11.01
CA ASP A 737 1.27 -19.08 10.36
C ASP A 737 1.49 -19.19 8.85
N MET A 738 1.52 -18.09 8.09
CA MET A 738 1.75 -18.16 6.62
C MET A 738 3.19 -17.81 6.17
N LEU A 739 3.93 -17.04 6.95
CA LEU A 739 5.34 -16.68 6.68
C LEU A 739 6.34 -17.54 7.46
N ARG A 740 5.88 -18.29 8.46
CA ARG A 740 6.70 -19.12 9.38
C ARG A 740 7.77 -19.96 8.70
N GLY A 741 7.48 -20.57 7.56
CA GLY A 741 8.47 -21.41 6.88
C GLY A 741 9.66 -20.62 6.32
N LYS A 742 9.41 -19.61 5.47
CA LYS A 742 10.47 -18.90 4.74
C LYS A 742 11.27 -17.95 5.62
N GLU A 743 10.63 -17.27 6.54
CA GLU A 743 11.27 -16.30 7.42
C GLU A 743 12.09 -17.00 8.51
N GLY A 744 11.55 -18.06 9.12
CA GLY A 744 12.29 -18.91 10.03
C GLY A 744 13.53 -19.56 9.37
N ASP A 745 13.40 -19.95 8.11
CA ASP A 745 14.49 -20.49 7.33
C ASP A 745 15.58 -19.44 7.02
N LYS A 746 15.20 -18.19 6.73
CA LYS A 746 16.15 -17.06 6.58
C LYS A 746 16.86 -16.73 7.88
N ILE A 747 16.17 -16.80 9.01
CA ILE A 747 16.74 -16.61 10.35
C ILE A 747 17.80 -17.68 10.64
N LYS A 748 17.55 -18.94 10.30
CA LYS A 748 18.57 -20.02 10.40
C LYS A 748 19.79 -19.73 9.54
N CYS A 749 19.58 -19.26 8.30
CA CYS A 749 20.68 -18.83 7.43
C CYS A 749 21.49 -17.69 8.05
N GLY A 750 20.83 -16.69 8.67
CA GLY A 750 21.48 -15.62 9.41
C GLY A 750 22.35 -16.14 10.55
N HIS A 751 21.83 -17.07 11.34
CA HIS A 751 22.58 -17.72 12.43
C HIS A 751 23.84 -18.41 11.91
N GLU A 752 23.75 -19.23 10.86
CA GLU A 752 24.89 -19.93 10.29
C GLU A 752 25.90 -18.97 9.61
N HIS A 753 25.43 -17.86 9.04
CA HIS A 753 26.29 -16.80 8.52
C HIS A 753 27.18 -16.20 9.63
N PHE A 754 26.58 -15.74 10.75
CA PHE A 754 27.34 -15.12 11.85
C PHE A 754 28.24 -16.14 12.56
N LYS A 755 27.83 -17.38 12.67
CA LYS A 755 28.67 -18.47 13.16
C LYS A 755 29.92 -18.70 12.27
N ALA A 756 29.80 -18.55 10.96
CA ALA A 756 30.92 -18.64 10.03
C ALA A 756 31.90 -17.45 10.10
N LEU A 757 31.45 -16.31 10.62
CA LEU A 757 32.32 -15.14 10.88
C LEU A 757 33.11 -15.25 12.17
N GLY A 758 32.79 -16.23 13.04
CA GLY A 758 33.44 -16.45 14.33
C GLY A 758 32.50 -16.20 15.51
N GLU A 759 32.85 -16.68 16.69
CA GLU A 759 31.99 -16.57 17.89
C GLU A 759 32.02 -15.18 18.53
N GLU A 760 32.67 -14.20 17.92
CA GLU A 760 32.83 -12.85 18.47
C GLU A 760 31.56 -11.98 18.39
N ALA A 761 30.64 -12.28 17.48
CA ALA A 761 29.32 -11.67 17.39
C ALA A 761 28.23 -12.74 17.44
N LYS A 762 27.39 -12.69 18.48
CA LYS A 762 26.29 -13.64 18.67
C LYS A 762 25.05 -13.18 17.91
N TYR A 763 24.39 -14.09 17.22
CA TYR A 763 23.11 -13.83 16.58
C TYR A 763 21.95 -14.19 17.50
N ILE A 764 21.03 -13.27 17.75
CA ILE A 764 19.89 -13.45 18.68
C ILE A 764 18.59 -13.07 17.97
N VAL A 765 17.55 -13.87 18.16
CA VAL A 765 16.16 -13.50 17.84
C VAL A 765 15.48 -13.05 19.12
N ALA A 766 14.94 -11.84 19.15
CA ALA A 766 14.29 -11.25 20.29
C ALA A 766 12.92 -10.66 19.93
N GLU A 767 11.90 -10.91 20.75
CA GLU A 767 10.55 -10.32 20.60
C GLU A 767 10.45 -8.99 21.33
N ASN A 768 11.22 -8.86 22.40
CA ASN A 768 11.31 -7.66 23.25
C ASN A 768 12.66 -7.61 23.97
N TYR A 769 12.88 -6.53 24.71
CA TYR A 769 14.14 -6.31 25.42
C TYR A 769 14.41 -7.37 26.51
N GLU A 770 13.38 -7.87 27.20
CA GLU A 770 13.54 -8.92 28.21
C GLU A 770 14.04 -10.22 27.58
N THR A 771 13.48 -10.62 26.44
CA THR A 771 13.94 -11.79 25.69
C THR A 771 15.38 -11.60 25.18
N PHE A 772 15.72 -10.38 24.74
CA PHE A 772 17.08 -10.05 24.37
C PHE A 772 18.02 -10.19 25.56
N LEU A 773 17.72 -9.56 26.70
CA LEU A 773 18.53 -9.59 27.90
C LEU A 773 18.77 -11.02 28.40
N ASN A 774 17.71 -11.83 28.49
CA ASN A 774 17.82 -13.22 28.93
C ASN A 774 18.75 -14.04 28.04
N LYS A 775 18.71 -13.82 26.72
CA LYS A 775 19.61 -14.51 25.77
C LYS A 775 21.01 -13.91 25.70
N ALA A 776 21.18 -12.64 26.04
CA ALA A 776 22.47 -11.98 26.08
C ALA A 776 23.29 -12.39 27.33
N THR A 777 22.61 -12.70 28.43
CA THR A 777 23.20 -13.06 29.71
C THR A 777 23.31 -14.58 29.95
N SER A 778 22.71 -15.38 29.07
CA SER A 778 22.87 -16.86 29.04
C SER A 778 24.05 -17.30 28.16
#